data_c4ea23e53dfd4eb5465baf7bd69989f4
#
_entry.id   c4ea23e53dfd4eb5465baf7bd69989f4
#
_cell.length_a   1.000
_cell.length_b   1.000
_cell.length_c   1.000
_cell.angle_alpha   90.00
_cell.angle_beta   90.00
_cell.angle_gamma   90.00
#
_symmetry.space_group_name_H-M   'P 1'
#
loop_
_entity.id
_entity.type
_entity.pdbx_description
1 polymer ?
#
loop_
_entity_poly.entity_id
_entity_poly.type
_entity_poly.pdbx_seq_one_letter_code
_entity_poly.pdbx_strand_id
1 'polypeptide(L)'
;MFRNELSIFCNGRLFVAILLVASALVSGQARADDSSDIAAQSSDINGGFFVHLGCGDGTLTHSLRKNNGVQVQGLDRDQALVDAARARLLKEGKYGDIAVERLVGNELPYVDNFVNLLVAEDADGISMGEIDRVLVPNGVALIKENGSWKRIVKPRPGNIDEWSHYLHDASGNSVAHDDVVAPPRHLQWVGSPRWSRHHDRMASMSALVSTGGRMFYIMDEGSRISIQLPPKWKLIARDAFNGTVLWKRDIEKWQNHLWPLKSGPTQLSRRLVSTDDTVFVTMGIDEPLSALDAATGEVIRTYEGSDATEEIIHTNGMLFLVVRKGTAELADYSPLNGQVGDQAHVRDFFWNEEPRVLMAFDAKSGKQLWAKQTKVSPLTLAADGTNIFFHDGDKLVSLNQKSGDIAWETDPVTRRQSFTFNFGPRLVVHEDVVLYSGGDGKMTSIDAKSGKALWSSDFPNSGYQSPQDLMVVKDLVWLAPLTSGKDSGVYTGRDPKTGEIKREFAPDVDTYWFHHRCYIAKGTDNFLIPSRTGTEFVDPTTEHWEIHHWVRGGCLYGVMPCNGLTYAPPHDCACYPEAKLYGFNALAPIAPTRPIPAVVPEEGRFEKGPAYNVVLGAVADPAIDDWPAFRHDSGRSGTTSKPVPANLKSKWEVALGGRLTPPVIANGLVYLAQIDTHTLFAIDEETGKEQWTYTIGGRIDSPPTVHR
;
A
#
# COMPACT_ATOMS: atom_id res chain seq x y z
N MET A 1 -94.05 -1.69 -2.60
CA MET A 1 -93.44 -0.33 -2.58
C MET A 1 -92.28 -0.38 -1.61
N PHE A 2 -91.14 -0.57 -2.06
CA PHE A 2 -89.87 -0.05 -1.51
C PHE A 2 -88.75 -0.47 -2.51
N ARG A 3 -88.14 0.52 -3.11
CA ARG A 3 -87.02 0.43 -4.08
C ARG A 3 -85.71 0.28 -3.37
N ASN A 4 -84.89 -0.59 -3.93
CA ASN A 4 -83.48 -0.76 -3.64
C ASN A 4 -82.68 0.48 -4.09
N GLU A 5 -81.82 0.98 -3.23
CA GLU A 5 -80.59 1.65 -3.60
C GLU A 5 -79.40 1.00 -2.86
N LEU A 6 -78.66 0.17 -3.56
CA LEU A 6 -77.35 -0.26 -3.15
C LEU A 6 -76.31 0.54 -3.90
N SER A 7 -75.63 1.40 -3.20
CA SER A 7 -74.62 2.30 -3.68
C SER A 7 -73.29 1.60 -4.02
N ILE A 8 -72.81 1.98 -5.20
CA ILE A 8 -71.48 1.72 -5.74
C ILE A 8 -70.41 2.49 -4.93
N PHE A 9 -69.80 1.85 -3.92
CA PHE A 9 -68.65 2.41 -3.19
C PHE A 9 -67.57 1.41 -2.79
N CYS A 10 -67.40 0.33 -3.55
CA CYS A 10 -66.37 -0.71 -3.17
C CYS A 10 -65.29 -0.97 -4.21
N ASN A 11 -65.26 -0.33 -5.38
CA ASN A 11 -64.31 -0.68 -6.46
C ASN A 11 -63.09 0.26 -6.59
N GLY A 12 -63.09 1.46 -5.96
CA GLY A 12 -62.00 2.39 -6.09
C GLY A 12 -60.72 2.03 -5.26
N ARG A 13 -60.94 1.50 -4.06
CA ARG A 13 -59.81 1.15 -3.17
C ARG A 13 -59.09 -0.16 -3.58
N LEU A 14 -59.81 -1.09 -4.18
CA LEU A 14 -59.19 -2.33 -4.68
C LEU A 14 -58.34 -2.10 -5.95
N PHE A 15 -58.78 -1.20 -6.83
CA PHE A 15 -58.05 -0.86 -8.05
C PHE A 15 -56.77 -0.04 -7.74
N VAL A 16 -56.80 0.89 -6.78
CA VAL A 16 -55.61 1.64 -6.34
C VAL A 16 -54.64 0.73 -5.60
N ALA A 17 -55.08 -0.22 -4.77
CA ALA A 17 -54.22 -1.17 -4.11
C ALA A 17 -53.57 -2.15 -5.12
N ILE A 18 -54.30 -2.62 -6.12
CA ILE A 18 -53.77 -3.51 -7.18
C ILE A 18 -52.76 -2.73 -8.07
N LEU A 19 -53.00 -1.46 -8.42
CA LEU A 19 -52.07 -0.63 -9.13
C LEU A 19 -50.80 -0.33 -8.34
N LEU A 20 -50.89 -0.05 -7.05
CA LEU A 20 -49.71 0.13 -6.17
C LEU A 20 -48.93 -1.17 -5.98
N VAL A 21 -49.56 -2.29 -5.85
CA VAL A 21 -48.87 -3.59 -5.77
C VAL A 21 -48.27 -3.98 -7.11
N ALA A 22 -48.96 -3.74 -8.23
CA ALA A 22 -48.40 -3.98 -9.56
C ALA A 22 -47.24 -3.07 -9.89
N SER A 23 -47.30 -1.79 -9.53
CA SER A 23 -46.16 -0.86 -9.71
C SER A 23 -44.97 -1.20 -8.81
N ALA A 24 -45.21 -1.65 -7.57
CA ALA A 24 -44.15 -2.13 -6.68
C ALA A 24 -43.51 -3.46 -7.16
N LEU A 25 -44.30 -4.36 -7.76
CA LEU A 25 -43.79 -5.60 -8.33
C LEU A 25 -42.99 -5.34 -9.63
N VAL A 26 -43.46 -4.45 -10.50
CA VAL A 26 -42.74 -4.08 -11.73
C VAL A 26 -41.43 -3.32 -11.41
N SER A 27 -41.47 -2.41 -10.42
CA SER A 27 -40.26 -1.71 -10.00
C SER A 27 -39.27 -2.65 -9.26
N GLY A 28 -39.76 -3.62 -8.52
CA GLY A 28 -38.93 -4.64 -7.87
C GLY A 28 -38.27 -5.60 -8.88
N GLN A 29 -38.97 -5.96 -9.95
CA GLN A 29 -38.44 -6.84 -10.98
C GLN A 29 -37.42 -6.13 -11.86
N ALA A 30 -37.68 -4.88 -12.26
CA ALA A 30 -36.71 -4.06 -13.01
C ALA A 30 -35.40 -3.82 -12.23
N ARG A 31 -35.50 -3.57 -10.92
CA ARG A 31 -34.29 -3.42 -10.05
C ARG A 31 -33.53 -4.74 -9.86
N ALA A 32 -34.22 -5.88 -9.84
CA ALA A 32 -33.59 -7.20 -9.74
C ALA A 32 -32.82 -7.53 -11.05
N ASP A 33 -33.39 -7.19 -12.20
CA ASP A 33 -32.75 -7.37 -13.50
C ASP A 33 -31.50 -6.47 -13.60
N ASP A 34 -31.57 -5.18 -13.19
CA ASP A 34 -30.41 -4.29 -13.14
C ASP A 34 -29.27 -4.82 -12.25
N SER A 35 -29.58 -5.32 -11.08
CA SER A 35 -28.56 -5.89 -10.19
C SER A 35 -27.86 -7.11 -10.79
N SER A 36 -28.58 -7.95 -11.53
CA SER A 36 -28.01 -9.13 -12.19
C SER A 36 -27.12 -8.75 -13.36
N ASP A 37 -27.52 -7.75 -14.17
CA ASP A 37 -26.75 -7.25 -15.29
C ASP A 37 -25.45 -6.56 -14.83
N ILE A 38 -25.53 -5.73 -13.80
CA ILE A 38 -24.36 -5.09 -13.19
C ILE A 38 -23.40 -6.15 -12.65
N ALA A 39 -23.93 -7.16 -11.93
CA ALA A 39 -23.10 -8.24 -11.38
C ALA A 39 -22.38 -9.02 -12.49
N ALA A 40 -23.07 -9.32 -13.59
CA ALA A 40 -22.50 -10.01 -14.74
C ALA A 40 -21.39 -9.18 -15.41
N GLN A 41 -21.65 -7.89 -15.68
CA GLN A 41 -20.70 -6.99 -16.35
C GLN A 41 -19.54 -6.52 -15.48
N SER A 42 -19.57 -6.73 -14.16
CA SER A 42 -18.51 -6.43 -13.20
C SER A 42 -17.95 -7.67 -12.51
N SER A 43 -18.16 -8.86 -13.08
CA SER A 43 -17.75 -10.14 -12.47
C SER A 43 -16.23 -10.29 -12.34
N ASP A 44 -15.46 -9.62 -13.19
CA ASP A 44 -14.00 -9.57 -13.21
C ASP A 44 -13.40 -8.59 -12.17
N ILE A 45 -14.22 -7.73 -11.55
CA ILE A 45 -13.75 -6.77 -10.55
C ILE A 45 -14.00 -7.34 -9.15
N ASN A 46 -12.98 -7.90 -8.53
CA ASN A 46 -13.11 -8.65 -7.27
C ASN A 46 -12.96 -7.81 -6.00
N GLY A 47 -12.54 -6.56 -6.10
CA GLY A 47 -12.34 -5.69 -4.93
C GLY A 47 -12.00 -4.26 -5.29
N GLY A 48 -11.83 -3.41 -4.29
CA GLY A 48 -11.49 -2.01 -4.41
C GLY A 48 -12.60 -1.07 -3.98
N PHE A 49 -12.58 0.15 -4.48
CA PHE A 49 -13.53 1.20 -4.16
C PHE A 49 -14.57 1.36 -5.27
N PHE A 50 -15.84 1.18 -4.92
CA PHE A 50 -16.98 1.22 -5.85
C PHE A 50 -17.83 2.46 -5.57
N VAL A 51 -18.30 3.13 -6.62
CA VAL A 51 -19.15 4.31 -6.54
C VAL A 51 -20.47 4.06 -7.25
N HIS A 52 -21.57 4.45 -6.60
CA HIS A 52 -22.91 4.43 -7.18
C HIS A 52 -23.47 5.85 -7.26
N LEU A 53 -23.60 6.39 -8.46
CA LEU A 53 -24.20 7.69 -8.72
C LEU A 53 -25.72 7.57 -8.82
N GLY A 54 -26.44 8.50 -8.18
CA GLY A 54 -27.90 8.44 -8.08
C GLY A 54 -28.35 7.29 -7.19
N CYS A 55 -27.75 7.18 -6.00
CA CYS A 55 -27.88 6.00 -5.13
C CYS A 55 -29.30 5.80 -4.56
N GLY A 56 -30.17 6.83 -4.59
CA GLY A 56 -31.54 6.77 -4.13
C GLY A 56 -31.65 6.27 -2.68
N ASP A 57 -32.46 5.23 -2.47
CA ASP A 57 -32.65 4.60 -1.15
C ASP A 57 -31.52 3.65 -0.71
N GLY A 58 -30.42 3.58 -1.47
CA GLY A 58 -29.26 2.73 -1.18
C GLY A 58 -29.44 1.23 -1.45
N THR A 59 -30.54 0.79 -2.07
CA THR A 59 -30.78 -0.64 -2.33
C THR A 59 -29.76 -1.25 -3.28
N LEU A 60 -29.55 -0.63 -4.43
CA LEU A 60 -28.54 -1.07 -5.39
C LEU A 60 -27.12 -0.86 -4.83
N THR A 61 -26.86 0.25 -4.13
CA THR A 61 -25.59 0.51 -3.46
C THR A 61 -25.19 -0.64 -2.55
N HIS A 62 -26.15 -1.18 -1.77
CA HIS A 62 -25.91 -2.32 -0.90
C HIS A 62 -25.48 -3.57 -1.69
N SER A 63 -26.14 -3.84 -2.84
CA SER A 63 -25.85 -5.04 -3.63
C SER A 63 -24.47 -5.04 -4.30
N LEU A 64 -23.85 -3.86 -4.46
CA LEU A 64 -22.50 -3.74 -5.02
C LEU A 64 -21.40 -4.26 -4.10
N ARG A 65 -21.66 -4.37 -2.79
CA ARG A 65 -20.69 -4.91 -1.85
C ARG A 65 -20.67 -6.44 -1.87
N LYS A 66 -19.89 -7.01 -2.77
CA LYS A 66 -19.81 -8.46 -3.02
C LYS A 66 -19.07 -9.23 -1.93
N ASN A 67 -18.06 -8.60 -1.30
CA ASN A 67 -17.18 -9.23 -0.31
C ASN A 67 -16.49 -8.18 0.57
N ASN A 68 -15.62 -8.59 1.50
CA ASN A 68 -14.92 -7.72 2.41
C ASN A 68 -13.78 -6.88 1.77
N GLY A 69 -13.35 -7.22 0.56
CA GLY A 69 -12.39 -6.45 -0.23
C GLY A 69 -13.02 -5.32 -1.05
N VAL A 70 -14.33 -5.08 -0.89
CA VAL A 70 -15.06 -4.01 -1.59
C VAL A 70 -15.55 -2.99 -0.57
N GLN A 71 -15.23 -1.72 -0.80
CA GLN A 71 -15.84 -0.57 -0.14
C GLN A 71 -16.75 0.13 -1.15
N VAL A 72 -17.96 0.55 -0.70
CA VAL A 72 -18.95 1.16 -1.59
C VAL A 72 -19.34 2.54 -1.07
N GLN A 73 -19.39 3.53 -1.96
CA GLN A 73 -19.96 4.82 -1.67
C GLN A 73 -21.10 5.13 -2.65
N GLY A 74 -22.29 5.40 -2.09
CA GLY A 74 -23.41 5.97 -2.81
C GLY A 74 -23.32 7.49 -2.82
N LEU A 75 -23.62 8.12 -3.96
CA LEU A 75 -23.72 9.55 -4.10
C LEU A 75 -25.11 9.91 -4.63
N ASP A 76 -25.75 10.90 -4.00
CA ASP A 76 -27.04 11.43 -4.45
C ASP A 76 -27.10 12.95 -4.24
N ARG A 77 -27.83 13.68 -5.07
CA ARG A 77 -28.00 15.14 -4.95
C ARG A 77 -29.08 15.50 -3.94
N ASP A 78 -30.07 14.63 -3.77
CA ASP A 78 -31.19 14.86 -2.85
C ASP A 78 -30.80 14.44 -1.43
N GLN A 79 -30.71 15.41 -0.51
CA GLN A 79 -30.40 15.16 0.88
C GLN A 79 -31.40 14.22 1.57
N ALA A 80 -32.69 14.26 1.19
CA ALA A 80 -33.68 13.39 1.81
C ALA A 80 -33.45 11.90 1.42
N LEU A 81 -32.99 11.63 0.19
CA LEU A 81 -32.59 10.29 -0.24
C LEU A 81 -31.32 9.84 0.46
N VAL A 82 -30.32 10.72 0.60
CA VAL A 82 -29.11 10.44 1.38
C VAL A 82 -29.44 10.03 2.81
N ASP A 83 -30.30 10.81 3.49
CA ASP A 83 -30.69 10.53 4.88
C ASP A 83 -31.47 9.21 5.01
N ALA A 84 -32.37 8.94 4.07
CA ALA A 84 -33.14 7.69 4.02
C ALA A 84 -32.22 6.47 3.81
N ALA A 85 -31.25 6.57 2.87
CA ALA A 85 -30.27 5.53 2.62
C ALA A 85 -29.35 5.28 3.83
N ARG A 86 -28.86 6.35 4.48
CA ARG A 86 -28.08 6.27 5.73
C ARG A 86 -28.85 5.54 6.84
N ALA A 87 -30.08 5.99 7.11
CA ALA A 87 -30.95 5.38 8.13
C ALA A 87 -31.22 3.90 7.87
N ARG A 88 -31.48 3.53 6.63
CA ARG A 88 -31.70 2.16 6.22
C ARG A 88 -30.45 1.30 6.43
N LEU A 89 -29.29 1.71 5.88
CA LEU A 89 -28.05 0.96 5.98
C LEU A 89 -27.56 0.82 7.42
N LEU A 90 -27.77 1.84 8.26
CA LEU A 90 -27.51 1.77 9.71
C LEU A 90 -28.39 0.71 10.37
N LYS A 91 -29.69 0.70 10.08
CA LYS A 91 -30.65 -0.28 10.62
C LYS A 91 -30.30 -1.71 10.21
N GLU A 92 -29.75 -1.89 9.02
CA GLU A 92 -29.30 -3.17 8.50
C GLU A 92 -27.91 -3.58 9.02
N GLY A 93 -27.22 -2.71 9.80
CA GLY A 93 -25.84 -2.93 10.28
C GLY A 93 -24.81 -2.99 9.17
N LYS A 94 -25.01 -2.25 8.07
CA LYS A 94 -24.17 -2.24 6.88
C LYS A 94 -23.45 -0.91 6.65
N TYR A 95 -23.81 0.12 7.39
CA TYR A 95 -23.17 1.43 7.25
C TYR A 95 -21.72 1.40 7.75
N GLY A 96 -20.87 2.10 7.04
CA GLY A 96 -19.41 2.15 7.26
C GLY A 96 -18.65 1.54 6.09
N ASP A 97 -18.79 0.23 5.87
CA ASP A 97 -18.26 -0.43 4.65
C ASP A 97 -19.04 0.00 3.37
N ILE A 98 -20.29 0.41 3.57
CA ILE A 98 -21.14 1.08 2.59
C ILE A 98 -21.49 2.42 3.19
N ALA A 99 -21.09 3.52 2.54
CA ALA A 99 -21.37 4.86 2.98
C ALA A 99 -22.20 5.62 1.93
N VAL A 100 -22.89 6.67 2.33
CA VAL A 100 -23.67 7.50 1.40
C VAL A 100 -23.36 8.97 1.70
N GLU A 101 -23.13 9.75 0.61
CA GLU A 101 -22.78 11.17 0.71
C GLU A 101 -23.58 11.99 -0.29
N ARG A 102 -23.83 13.27 0.06
CA ARG A 102 -24.46 14.21 -0.85
C ARG A 102 -23.49 14.66 -1.93
N LEU A 103 -23.89 14.52 -3.19
CA LEU A 103 -23.14 15.05 -4.32
C LEU A 103 -23.48 16.52 -4.55
N VAL A 104 -22.48 17.39 -4.49
CA VAL A 104 -22.60 18.81 -4.74
C VAL A 104 -21.78 19.17 -5.99
N GLY A 105 -22.39 19.94 -6.90
CA GLY A 105 -21.73 20.29 -8.15
C GLY A 105 -21.60 19.13 -9.15
N ASN A 106 -20.72 19.26 -10.14
CA ASN A 106 -20.54 18.29 -11.22
C ASN A 106 -19.14 17.62 -11.21
N GLU A 107 -18.39 17.81 -10.13
CA GLU A 107 -17.12 17.13 -9.91
C GLU A 107 -17.31 16.04 -8.86
N LEU A 108 -16.69 14.89 -9.09
CA LEU A 108 -16.71 13.78 -8.14
C LEU A 108 -15.69 14.03 -7.02
N PRO A 109 -16.03 13.76 -5.75
CA PRO A 109 -15.20 14.10 -4.60
C PRO A 109 -14.01 13.14 -4.40
N TYR A 110 -13.38 12.71 -5.48
CA TYR A 110 -12.26 11.77 -5.48
C TYR A 110 -11.04 12.36 -6.17
N VAL A 111 -9.86 11.93 -5.73
CA VAL A 111 -8.60 12.16 -6.46
C VAL A 111 -8.60 11.38 -7.77
N ASP A 112 -7.66 11.70 -8.65
CA ASP A 112 -7.48 10.98 -9.91
C ASP A 112 -7.16 9.51 -9.65
N ASN A 113 -7.62 8.60 -10.52
CA ASN A 113 -7.31 7.16 -10.42
C ASN A 113 -7.68 6.53 -9.07
N PHE A 114 -8.91 6.67 -8.61
CA PHE A 114 -9.33 6.18 -7.27
C PHE A 114 -10.43 5.12 -7.31
N VAL A 115 -11.29 5.10 -8.32
CA VAL A 115 -12.51 4.29 -8.38
C VAL A 115 -12.32 3.06 -9.26
N ASN A 116 -12.53 1.86 -8.74
CA ASN A 116 -12.44 0.62 -9.51
C ASN A 116 -13.70 0.33 -10.33
N LEU A 117 -14.88 0.62 -9.75
CA LEU A 117 -16.17 0.47 -10.41
C LEU A 117 -17.05 1.68 -10.13
N LEU A 118 -17.52 2.34 -11.20
CA LEU A 118 -18.55 3.38 -11.11
C LEU A 118 -19.82 2.87 -11.78
N VAL A 119 -20.94 2.92 -11.07
CA VAL A 119 -22.26 2.52 -11.56
C VAL A 119 -23.15 3.76 -11.58
N ALA A 120 -23.80 4.07 -12.70
CA ALA A 120 -24.72 5.20 -12.83
C ALA A 120 -25.92 4.83 -13.69
N GLU A 121 -27.12 4.91 -13.11
CA GLU A 121 -28.37 4.83 -13.92
C GLU A 121 -28.54 6.08 -14.80
N ASP A 122 -28.09 7.23 -14.30
CA ASP A 122 -27.93 8.49 -15.00
C ASP A 122 -26.62 9.12 -14.55
N ALA A 123 -25.82 9.63 -15.48
CA ALA A 123 -24.58 10.35 -15.13
C ALA A 123 -24.85 11.69 -14.42
N ASP A 124 -26.10 12.12 -14.33
CA ASP A 124 -26.58 13.29 -13.54
C ASP A 124 -25.74 14.57 -13.77
N GLY A 125 -25.39 14.83 -15.03
CA GLY A 125 -24.57 15.98 -15.43
C GLY A 125 -23.07 15.84 -15.20
N ILE A 126 -22.58 14.69 -14.70
CA ILE A 126 -21.16 14.38 -14.60
C ILE A 126 -20.62 14.07 -15.99
N SER A 127 -19.55 14.75 -16.39
CA SER A 127 -18.94 14.53 -17.70
C SER A 127 -18.21 13.18 -17.78
N MET A 128 -18.14 12.61 -18.99
CA MET A 128 -17.33 11.41 -19.22
C MET A 128 -15.85 11.61 -18.91
N GLY A 129 -15.32 12.83 -19.10
CA GLY A 129 -13.95 13.17 -18.70
C GLY A 129 -13.74 13.11 -17.19
N GLU A 130 -14.75 13.49 -16.40
CA GLU A 130 -14.71 13.41 -14.96
C GLU A 130 -14.80 11.96 -14.46
N ILE A 131 -15.65 11.15 -15.10
CA ILE A 131 -15.73 9.70 -14.83
C ILE A 131 -14.39 9.04 -15.15
N ASP A 132 -13.79 9.33 -16.30
CA ASP A 132 -12.48 8.79 -16.68
C ASP A 132 -11.37 9.25 -15.70
N ARG A 133 -11.40 10.50 -15.25
CA ARG A 133 -10.44 11.03 -14.31
C ARG A 133 -10.39 10.20 -13.03
N VAL A 134 -11.55 9.87 -12.44
CA VAL A 134 -11.63 9.17 -11.17
C VAL A 134 -11.41 7.66 -11.27
N LEU A 135 -11.66 7.05 -12.44
CA LEU A 135 -11.40 5.62 -12.61
C LEU A 135 -9.93 5.29 -12.48
N VAL A 136 -9.61 4.19 -11.80
CA VAL A 136 -8.24 3.61 -11.79
C VAL A 136 -7.89 3.09 -13.19
N PRO A 137 -6.61 2.95 -13.54
CA PRO A 137 -6.20 2.17 -14.71
C PRO A 137 -6.87 0.79 -14.72
N ASN A 138 -7.51 0.41 -15.82
CA ASN A 138 -8.39 -0.76 -15.97
C ASN A 138 -9.70 -0.69 -15.16
N GLY A 139 -10.01 0.42 -14.51
CA GLY A 139 -11.29 0.67 -13.84
C GLY A 139 -12.47 0.72 -14.81
N VAL A 140 -13.65 0.42 -14.32
CA VAL A 140 -14.88 0.25 -15.14
C VAL A 140 -15.94 1.24 -14.72
N ALA A 141 -16.57 1.87 -15.72
CA ALA A 141 -17.87 2.52 -15.55
C ALA A 141 -18.97 1.69 -16.21
N LEU A 142 -20.06 1.48 -15.49
CA LEU A 142 -21.33 0.94 -16.00
C LEU A 142 -22.34 2.08 -16.01
N ILE A 143 -22.71 2.54 -17.18
CA ILE A 143 -23.64 3.66 -17.38
C ILE A 143 -24.86 3.14 -18.14
N LYS A 144 -26.06 3.46 -17.65
CA LYS A 144 -27.30 3.06 -18.29
C LYS A 144 -27.65 4.03 -19.41
N GLU A 145 -27.59 3.56 -20.66
CA GLU A 145 -27.97 4.31 -21.87
C GLU A 145 -29.11 3.58 -22.57
N ASN A 146 -30.20 4.28 -22.83
CA ASN A 146 -31.40 3.73 -23.54
C ASN A 146 -31.93 2.42 -22.92
N GLY A 147 -31.88 2.31 -21.59
CA GLY A 147 -32.37 1.14 -20.84
C GLY A 147 -31.41 -0.04 -20.77
N SER A 148 -30.20 0.06 -21.31
CA SER A 148 -29.16 -0.98 -21.26
C SER A 148 -27.88 -0.47 -20.62
N TRP A 149 -27.19 -1.35 -19.90
CA TRP A 149 -25.91 -1.03 -19.27
C TRP A 149 -24.77 -1.07 -20.29
N LYS A 150 -24.04 0.03 -20.41
CA LYS A 150 -22.86 0.15 -21.24
C LYS A 150 -21.62 0.09 -20.36
N ARG A 151 -20.72 -0.84 -20.65
CA ARG A 151 -19.44 -0.99 -19.97
C ARG A 151 -18.36 -0.17 -20.67
N ILE A 152 -17.70 0.70 -19.93
CA ILE A 152 -16.57 1.52 -20.35
C ILE A 152 -15.38 1.19 -19.46
N VAL A 153 -14.23 0.93 -20.06
CA VAL A 153 -13.00 0.58 -19.33
C VAL A 153 -11.96 1.67 -19.59
N LYS A 154 -11.38 2.23 -18.52
CA LYS A 154 -10.23 3.13 -18.62
C LYS A 154 -8.99 2.32 -18.98
N PRO A 155 -8.29 2.63 -20.08
CA PRO A 155 -7.07 1.91 -20.41
C PRO A 155 -5.95 2.20 -19.38
N ARG A 156 -5.06 1.21 -19.16
CA ARG A 156 -3.83 1.48 -18.39
C ARG A 156 -2.89 2.37 -19.22
N PRO A 157 -2.40 3.50 -18.68
CA PRO A 157 -1.40 4.32 -19.35
C PRO A 157 -0.10 3.54 -19.61
N GLY A 158 0.50 3.76 -20.79
CA GLY A 158 1.76 3.08 -21.14
C GLY A 158 3.01 3.72 -20.55
N ASN A 159 2.88 4.83 -19.84
CA ASN A 159 3.98 5.58 -19.21
C ASN A 159 4.03 5.43 -17.70
N ILE A 160 3.29 4.48 -17.13
CA ILE A 160 3.42 4.03 -15.74
C ILE A 160 3.89 2.59 -15.71
N ASP A 161 4.71 2.25 -14.74
CA ASP A 161 5.32 0.93 -14.61
C ASP A 161 4.79 0.17 -13.38
N GLU A 162 5.24 -1.06 -13.23
CA GLU A 162 4.96 -1.98 -12.12
C GLU A 162 6.23 -2.24 -11.30
N TRP A 163 6.14 -3.08 -10.27
CA TRP A 163 7.27 -3.47 -9.44
C TRP A 163 7.13 -4.93 -9.03
N SER A 164 7.44 -5.85 -9.93
CA SER A 164 7.13 -7.27 -9.80
C SER A 164 7.99 -8.06 -8.83
N HIS A 165 9.21 -7.59 -8.54
CA HIS A 165 10.21 -8.23 -7.68
C HIS A 165 10.69 -7.28 -6.58
N TYR A 166 11.51 -7.77 -5.65
CA TYR A 166 12.12 -6.92 -4.60
C TYR A 166 12.83 -5.68 -5.16
N LEU A 167 13.51 -5.84 -6.27
CA LEU A 167 14.26 -4.78 -6.95
C LEU A 167 13.72 -4.62 -8.38
N HIS A 168 12.48 -4.17 -8.47
CA HIS A 168 11.74 -3.88 -9.66
C HIS A 168 11.39 -5.13 -10.49
N ASP A 169 12.37 -5.77 -11.15
CA ASP A 169 12.17 -6.93 -12.02
C ASP A 169 13.26 -7.99 -11.85
N ALA A 170 13.33 -8.96 -12.77
CA ALA A 170 14.31 -10.04 -12.74
C ALA A 170 15.75 -9.59 -12.99
N SER A 171 15.99 -8.42 -13.53
CA SER A 171 17.34 -7.87 -13.78
C SER A 171 18.08 -7.48 -12.50
N GLY A 172 17.34 -7.27 -11.39
CA GLY A 172 17.89 -6.79 -10.14
C GLY A 172 18.23 -5.30 -10.14
N ASN A 173 17.87 -4.57 -11.20
CA ASN A 173 17.98 -3.10 -11.24
C ASN A 173 16.81 -2.47 -10.48
N SER A 174 17.09 -1.70 -9.43
CA SER A 174 16.06 -1.10 -8.57
C SER A 174 15.43 0.17 -9.17
N VAL A 175 15.08 0.15 -10.45
CA VAL A 175 14.62 1.29 -11.24
C VAL A 175 13.36 0.92 -12.01
N ALA A 176 12.29 1.67 -11.79
CA ALA A 176 11.06 1.54 -12.57
C ALA A 176 11.14 2.37 -13.86
N HIS A 177 10.54 1.85 -14.92
CA HIS A 177 10.35 2.56 -16.19
C HIS A 177 9.05 3.37 -16.14
N ASP A 178 8.96 4.28 -15.15
CA ASP A 178 7.78 5.07 -14.84
C ASP A 178 8.07 6.56 -15.04
N ASP A 179 7.44 7.15 -16.05
CA ASP A 179 7.64 8.56 -16.41
C ASP A 179 6.79 9.53 -15.57
N VAL A 180 5.81 9.00 -14.83
CA VAL A 180 4.85 9.80 -14.07
C VAL A 180 5.29 10.02 -12.63
N VAL A 181 5.99 9.05 -12.05
CA VAL A 181 6.55 9.20 -10.71
C VAL A 181 7.49 10.41 -10.65
N ALA A 182 7.17 11.35 -9.76
CA ALA A 182 7.93 12.59 -9.55
C ALA A 182 7.81 13.01 -8.08
N PRO A 183 8.52 14.08 -7.66
CA PRO A 183 8.42 14.62 -6.31
C PRO A 183 6.97 14.81 -5.87
N PRO A 184 6.55 14.22 -4.73
CA PRO A 184 5.15 14.20 -4.34
C PRO A 184 4.63 15.58 -3.91
N ARG A 185 3.40 15.89 -4.29
CA ARG A 185 2.70 17.13 -3.94
C ARG A 185 1.45 16.89 -3.11
N HIS A 186 0.90 15.68 -3.12
CA HIS A 186 -0.27 15.33 -2.33
C HIS A 186 -0.33 13.82 -2.03
N LEU A 187 -1.24 13.48 -1.13
CA LEU A 187 -1.56 12.10 -0.80
C LEU A 187 -2.57 11.53 -1.80
N GLN A 188 -2.26 10.37 -2.35
CA GLN A 188 -3.25 9.57 -3.07
C GLN A 188 -4.17 8.86 -2.07
N TRP A 189 -3.57 8.17 -1.09
CA TRP A 189 -4.28 7.55 0.02
C TRP A 189 -3.34 7.31 1.20
N VAL A 190 -3.96 7.14 2.38
CA VAL A 190 -3.28 6.75 3.62
C VAL A 190 -3.99 5.52 4.19
N GLY A 191 -3.24 4.43 4.38
CA GLY A 191 -3.77 3.17 4.88
C GLY A 191 -3.19 2.75 6.24
N SER A 192 -3.87 1.80 6.87
CA SER A 192 -3.41 1.13 8.09
C SER A 192 -2.32 0.09 7.78
N PRO A 193 -1.52 -0.29 8.80
CA PRO A 193 -1.50 0.24 10.16
C PRO A 193 -0.79 1.60 10.23
N ARG A 194 -1.15 2.42 11.22
CA ARG A 194 -0.56 3.77 11.40
C ARG A 194 0.94 3.71 11.67
N TRP A 195 1.43 2.67 12.32
CA TRP A 195 2.83 2.47 12.65
C TRP A 195 3.25 1.03 12.45
N SER A 196 4.51 0.81 12.14
CA SER A 196 5.17 -0.49 12.33
C SER A 196 5.23 -0.85 13.81
N ARG A 197 5.65 -2.08 14.11
CA ARG A 197 5.58 -2.61 15.45
C ARG A 197 6.64 -2.05 16.39
N HIS A 198 7.88 -1.87 15.90
CA HIS A 198 9.01 -1.40 16.73
C HIS A 198 10.16 -0.91 15.84
N HIS A 199 11.12 -0.21 16.47
CA HIS A 199 12.26 0.41 15.78
C HIS A 199 13.58 -0.39 15.90
N ASP A 200 13.81 -1.05 17.03
CA ASP A 200 15.13 -1.59 17.38
C ASP A 200 15.39 -3.00 16.87
N ARG A 201 14.44 -3.58 16.19
CA ARG A 201 14.49 -4.94 15.67
C ARG A 201 14.11 -4.94 14.18
N MET A 202 13.99 -6.12 13.60
CA MET A 202 13.55 -6.29 12.22
C MET A 202 12.31 -5.46 11.88
N ALA A 203 12.32 -4.78 10.74
CA ALA A 203 11.16 -4.04 10.28
C ALA A 203 9.93 -4.93 10.12
N SER A 204 8.75 -4.42 10.47
CA SER A 204 7.50 -5.19 10.39
C SER A 204 7.15 -5.60 8.96
N MET A 205 7.54 -4.81 7.96
CA MET A 205 7.40 -5.19 6.53
C MET A 205 8.67 -5.83 6.03
N SER A 206 8.58 -7.04 5.48
CA SER A 206 9.72 -7.80 4.96
C SER A 206 9.77 -7.90 3.44
N ALA A 207 8.66 -7.76 2.74
CA ALA A 207 8.57 -7.81 1.28
C ALA A 207 7.41 -6.96 0.77
N LEU A 208 7.54 -6.39 -0.43
CA LEU A 208 6.49 -5.62 -1.11
C LEU A 208 6.74 -5.65 -2.62
N VAL A 209 5.70 -5.91 -3.39
CA VAL A 209 5.66 -5.87 -4.87
C VAL A 209 4.33 -5.29 -5.33
N SER A 210 4.25 -4.87 -6.61
CA SER A 210 3.01 -4.33 -7.20
C SER A 210 2.88 -4.72 -8.66
N THR A 211 1.77 -5.39 -9.02
CA THR A 211 1.40 -5.73 -10.40
C THR A 211 -0.13 -5.73 -10.56
N GLY A 212 -0.61 -5.53 -11.77
CA GLY A 212 -2.05 -5.57 -12.09
C GLY A 212 -2.88 -4.58 -11.28
N GLY A 213 -2.32 -3.42 -10.90
CA GLY A 213 -2.99 -2.43 -10.04
C GLY A 213 -3.17 -2.86 -8.58
N ARG A 214 -2.48 -3.90 -8.14
CA ARG A 214 -2.50 -4.43 -6.76
C ARG A 214 -1.12 -4.40 -6.16
N MET A 215 -1.05 -4.24 -4.85
CA MET A 215 0.16 -4.39 -4.05
C MET A 215 0.05 -5.64 -3.19
N PHE A 216 1.15 -6.40 -3.11
CA PHE A 216 1.27 -7.58 -2.26
C PHE A 216 2.45 -7.39 -1.33
N TYR A 217 2.23 -7.62 -0.03
CA TYR A 217 3.30 -7.44 0.95
C TYR A 217 3.18 -8.37 2.14
N ILE A 218 4.33 -8.69 2.74
CA ILE A 218 4.41 -9.50 3.95
C ILE A 218 4.71 -8.57 5.13
N MET A 219 3.82 -8.59 6.13
CA MET A 219 3.89 -7.70 7.28
C MET A 219 3.55 -8.40 8.60
N ASP A 220 4.27 -8.04 9.67
CA ASP A 220 3.92 -8.39 11.06
C ASP A 220 2.86 -7.41 11.60
N GLU A 221 1.62 -7.88 11.72
CA GLU A 221 0.50 -7.17 12.36
C GLU A 221 0.35 -7.52 13.86
N GLY A 222 1.41 -8.02 14.51
CA GLY A 222 1.41 -8.32 15.94
C GLY A 222 1.21 -7.09 16.82
N SER A 223 0.96 -7.32 18.11
CA SER A 223 0.68 -6.26 19.07
C SER A 223 1.87 -5.31 19.25
N ARG A 224 1.58 -4.02 19.34
CA ARG A 224 2.54 -2.95 19.61
C ARG A 224 2.74 -2.66 21.12
N ILE A 225 1.95 -3.30 21.97
CA ILE A 225 2.04 -3.09 23.42
C ILE A 225 3.42 -3.52 23.95
N SER A 226 3.96 -4.63 23.41
CA SER A 226 5.28 -5.12 23.73
C SER A 226 5.89 -5.85 22.55
N ILE A 227 7.19 -5.60 22.30
CA ILE A 227 8.00 -6.35 21.33
C ILE A 227 8.12 -7.84 21.69
N GLN A 228 7.94 -8.19 22.96
CA GLN A 228 8.00 -9.58 23.46
C GLN A 228 6.79 -10.41 23.02
N LEU A 229 5.68 -9.78 22.65
CA LEU A 229 4.50 -10.50 22.18
C LEU A 229 4.76 -11.13 20.80
N PRO A 230 4.18 -12.30 20.51
CA PRO A 230 4.37 -13.00 19.25
C PRO A 230 4.06 -12.15 18.03
N PRO A 231 4.76 -12.35 16.91
CA PRO A 231 4.40 -11.73 15.64
C PRO A 231 3.11 -12.32 15.09
N LYS A 232 2.47 -11.58 14.17
CA LYS A 232 1.33 -12.03 13.37
C LYS A 232 1.63 -11.73 11.91
N TRP A 233 2.41 -12.60 11.32
CA TRP A 233 2.81 -12.45 9.93
C TRP A 233 1.65 -12.70 8.98
N LYS A 234 1.50 -11.82 8.02
CA LYS A 234 0.44 -11.91 7.00
C LYS A 234 0.98 -11.53 5.63
N LEU A 235 0.52 -12.26 4.63
CA LEU A 235 0.53 -11.80 3.25
C LEU A 235 -0.76 -10.99 3.02
N ILE A 236 -0.62 -9.77 2.52
CA ILE A 236 -1.73 -8.83 2.36
C ILE A 236 -1.75 -8.33 0.93
N ALA A 237 -2.93 -8.36 0.31
CA ALA A 237 -3.19 -7.68 -0.96
C ALA A 237 -3.97 -6.39 -0.72
N ARG A 238 -3.57 -5.34 -1.42
CA ARG A 238 -4.20 -4.01 -1.36
C ARG A 238 -4.31 -3.43 -2.77
N ASP A 239 -5.39 -2.72 -3.05
CA ASP A 239 -5.48 -1.92 -4.26
C ASP A 239 -4.40 -0.83 -4.26
N ALA A 240 -3.66 -0.69 -5.36
CA ALA A 240 -2.54 0.22 -5.46
C ALA A 240 -2.97 1.69 -5.49
N PHE A 241 -4.13 1.99 -6.06
CA PHE A 241 -4.58 3.35 -6.34
C PHE A 241 -5.48 3.96 -5.26
N ASN A 242 -6.21 3.14 -4.48
CA ASN A 242 -7.07 3.65 -3.40
C ASN A 242 -6.79 3.05 -2.02
N GLY A 243 -5.88 2.10 -1.93
CA GLY A 243 -5.44 1.54 -0.67
C GLY A 243 -6.44 0.57 -0.01
N THR A 244 -7.51 0.16 -0.66
CA THR A 244 -8.45 -0.83 -0.12
C THR A 244 -7.75 -2.17 0.09
N VAL A 245 -7.90 -2.77 1.27
CA VAL A 245 -7.40 -4.12 1.54
C VAL A 245 -8.30 -5.13 0.84
N LEU A 246 -7.75 -5.86 -0.11
CA LEU A 246 -8.49 -6.83 -0.93
C LEU A 246 -8.65 -8.16 -0.21
N TRP A 247 -7.54 -8.69 0.31
CA TRP A 247 -7.52 -9.93 1.09
C TRP A 247 -6.28 -10.02 1.99
N LYS A 248 -6.33 -10.93 2.96
CA LYS A 248 -5.21 -11.27 3.86
C LYS A 248 -5.11 -12.77 4.03
N ARG A 249 -3.86 -13.27 4.10
CA ARG A 249 -3.53 -14.67 4.42
C ARG A 249 -2.57 -14.72 5.59
N ASP A 250 -2.80 -15.61 6.54
CA ASP A 250 -1.88 -15.83 7.64
C ASP A 250 -0.64 -16.62 7.18
N ILE A 251 0.53 -16.23 7.70
CA ILE A 251 1.78 -16.96 7.56
C ILE A 251 2.14 -17.46 8.97
N GLU A 252 2.12 -18.77 9.17
CA GLU A 252 2.31 -19.34 10.51
C GLU A 252 3.73 -19.18 11.03
N LYS A 253 4.71 -19.55 10.25
CA LYS A 253 6.13 -19.45 10.59
C LYS A 253 6.88 -18.60 9.56
N TRP A 254 7.31 -17.45 10.00
CA TRP A 254 8.18 -16.55 9.23
C TRP A 254 9.46 -16.30 10.01
N GLN A 255 10.16 -15.20 9.76
CA GLN A 255 11.36 -14.82 10.50
C GLN A 255 11.02 -14.40 11.94
N ASN A 256 11.94 -14.67 12.88
CA ASN A 256 11.85 -14.15 14.22
C ASN A 256 11.92 -12.62 14.20
N HIS A 257 10.84 -11.95 14.63
CA HIS A 257 10.72 -10.49 14.66
C HIS A 257 11.75 -9.82 15.60
N LEU A 258 12.39 -10.58 16.48
CA LEU A 258 13.46 -10.10 17.36
C LEU A 258 14.84 -10.10 16.69
N TRP A 259 14.92 -10.30 15.37
CA TRP A 259 16.17 -10.14 14.62
C TRP A 259 16.86 -8.83 15.01
N PRO A 260 18.17 -8.84 15.35
CA PRO A 260 18.83 -7.73 16.03
C PRO A 260 19.05 -6.48 15.15
N LEU A 261 18.72 -6.52 13.90
CA LEU A 261 18.89 -5.40 12.99
C LEU A 261 17.65 -5.13 12.16
N LYS A 262 17.23 -3.86 12.14
CA LYS A 262 16.02 -3.39 11.45
C LYS A 262 16.06 -3.47 9.93
N SER A 263 17.26 -3.50 9.32
CA SER A 263 17.46 -3.58 7.86
C SER A 263 17.74 -4.97 7.33
N GLY A 264 17.54 -6.00 8.11
CA GLY A 264 17.77 -7.38 7.69
C GLY A 264 16.80 -8.37 8.30
N PRO A 265 16.80 -9.63 7.86
CA PRO A 265 17.58 -10.19 6.74
C PRO A 265 17.01 -9.77 5.38
N THR A 266 17.86 -9.29 4.49
CA THR A 266 17.44 -8.75 3.16
C THR A 266 16.94 -9.84 2.21
N GLN A 267 17.31 -11.09 2.40
CA GLN A 267 16.83 -12.23 1.61
C GLN A 267 15.32 -12.45 1.72
N LEU A 268 14.68 -12.05 2.83
CA LEU A 268 13.23 -12.20 3.00
C LEU A 268 12.44 -11.45 1.92
N SER A 269 12.92 -10.31 1.49
CA SER A 269 12.27 -9.52 0.44
C SER A 269 12.25 -10.22 -0.91
N ARG A 270 13.14 -11.20 -1.15
CA ARG A 270 13.22 -11.97 -2.39
C ARG A 270 12.33 -13.21 -2.44
N ARG A 271 11.51 -13.42 -1.41
CA ARG A 271 10.55 -14.53 -1.33
C ARG A 271 9.14 -14.18 -1.80
N LEU A 272 8.99 -13.05 -2.45
CA LEU A 272 7.72 -12.55 -2.99
C LEU A 272 7.94 -11.94 -4.37
N VAL A 273 7.20 -12.47 -5.33
CA VAL A 273 7.19 -12.01 -6.72
C VAL A 273 5.74 -12.03 -7.20
N SER A 274 5.33 -11.12 -8.06
CA SER A 274 3.98 -11.11 -8.61
C SER A 274 3.95 -10.86 -10.11
N THR A 275 2.88 -11.30 -10.74
CA THR A 275 2.43 -10.96 -12.09
C THR A 275 1.03 -10.38 -12.00
N ASP A 276 0.42 -10.03 -13.12
CA ASP A 276 -0.94 -9.46 -13.14
C ASP A 276 -1.98 -10.34 -12.45
N ASP A 277 -1.86 -11.65 -12.60
CA ASP A 277 -2.85 -12.64 -12.15
C ASP A 277 -2.35 -13.59 -11.05
N THR A 278 -1.05 -13.61 -10.76
CA THR A 278 -0.45 -14.61 -9.86
C THR A 278 0.55 -14.00 -8.89
N VAL A 279 0.49 -14.44 -7.63
CA VAL A 279 1.48 -14.12 -6.60
C VAL A 279 2.27 -15.37 -6.26
N PHE A 280 3.59 -15.31 -6.45
CA PHE A 280 4.53 -16.36 -6.09
C PHE A 280 5.18 -16.04 -4.75
N VAL A 281 4.99 -16.91 -3.76
CA VAL A 281 5.42 -16.66 -2.40
C VAL A 281 5.64 -17.96 -1.64
N THR A 282 6.58 -17.97 -0.70
CA THR A 282 6.65 -19.02 0.32
C THR A 282 5.71 -18.64 1.47
N MET A 283 4.69 -19.47 1.77
CA MET A 283 3.73 -19.21 2.86
C MET A 283 4.28 -19.57 4.25
N GLY A 284 5.57 -19.68 4.37
CA GLY A 284 6.34 -19.93 5.57
C GLY A 284 7.83 -19.94 5.25
N ILE A 285 8.69 -19.85 6.28
CA ILE A 285 10.14 -19.78 6.08
C ILE A 285 10.73 -21.07 5.48
N ASP A 286 10.15 -22.21 5.82
CA ASP A 286 10.55 -23.55 5.34
C ASP A 286 9.57 -24.14 4.32
N GLU A 287 8.44 -23.44 4.07
CA GLU A 287 7.40 -23.92 3.17
C GLU A 287 7.81 -23.88 1.69
N PRO A 288 7.23 -24.74 0.85
CA PRO A 288 7.46 -24.68 -0.57
C PRO A 288 6.86 -23.43 -1.20
N LEU A 289 7.37 -23.08 -2.39
CA LEU A 289 6.79 -22.01 -3.20
C LEU A 289 5.35 -22.33 -3.58
N SER A 290 4.47 -21.37 -3.37
CA SER A 290 3.08 -21.41 -3.81
C SER A 290 2.79 -20.31 -4.84
N ALA A 291 1.93 -20.61 -5.81
CA ALA A 291 1.27 -19.63 -6.66
C ALA A 291 -0.14 -19.39 -6.13
N LEU A 292 -0.46 -18.13 -5.88
CA LEU A 292 -1.79 -17.69 -5.43
C LEU A 292 -2.45 -16.85 -6.52
N ASP A 293 -3.77 -16.95 -6.62
CA ASP A 293 -4.57 -16.02 -7.42
C ASP A 293 -4.45 -14.61 -6.87
N ALA A 294 -4.05 -13.67 -7.70
CA ALA A 294 -3.76 -12.30 -7.29
C ALA A 294 -5.01 -11.54 -6.80
N ALA A 295 -6.20 -11.91 -7.30
CA ALA A 295 -7.45 -11.25 -6.96
C ALA A 295 -8.07 -11.78 -5.65
N THR A 296 -7.87 -13.05 -5.33
CA THR A 296 -8.55 -13.74 -4.21
C THR A 296 -7.60 -14.20 -3.11
N GLY A 297 -6.31 -14.37 -3.41
CA GLY A 297 -5.33 -14.97 -2.50
C GLY A 297 -5.47 -16.49 -2.34
N GLU A 298 -6.30 -17.15 -3.15
CA GLU A 298 -6.44 -18.59 -3.12
C GLU A 298 -5.22 -19.29 -3.75
N VAL A 299 -4.82 -20.42 -3.19
CA VAL A 299 -3.68 -21.20 -3.70
C VAL A 299 -4.08 -21.89 -5.01
N ILE A 300 -3.43 -21.51 -6.10
CA ILE A 300 -3.59 -22.15 -7.42
C ILE A 300 -2.79 -23.46 -7.46
N ARG A 301 -1.56 -23.43 -6.92
CA ARG A 301 -0.65 -24.59 -6.88
C ARG A 301 0.50 -24.39 -5.90
N THR A 302 1.17 -25.49 -5.59
CA THR A 302 2.44 -25.55 -4.87
C THR A 302 3.48 -26.24 -5.76
N TYR A 303 4.73 -25.76 -5.72
CA TYR A 303 5.83 -26.30 -6.53
C TYR A 303 6.57 -27.35 -5.73
N GLU A 304 6.47 -28.60 -6.15
CA GLU A 304 7.06 -29.74 -5.44
C GLU A 304 8.59 -29.65 -5.39
N GLY A 305 9.16 -29.94 -4.22
CA GLY A 305 10.63 -29.95 -4.00
C GLY A 305 11.24 -28.55 -3.85
N SER A 306 10.43 -27.50 -3.72
CA SER A 306 10.87 -26.12 -3.52
C SER A 306 10.82 -25.66 -2.06
N ASP A 307 10.81 -26.60 -1.11
CA ASP A 307 10.85 -26.30 0.31
C ASP A 307 12.09 -25.46 0.65
N ALA A 308 11.95 -24.54 1.60
CA ALA A 308 13.02 -23.63 2.01
C ALA A 308 13.63 -22.80 0.84
N THR A 309 12.79 -22.36 -0.10
CA THR A 309 13.19 -21.42 -1.16
C THR A 309 13.66 -20.11 -0.53
N GLU A 310 14.87 -19.66 -0.89
CA GLU A 310 15.49 -18.43 -0.39
C GLU A 310 15.32 -17.24 -1.33
N GLU A 311 15.33 -17.45 -2.64
CA GLU A 311 15.15 -16.41 -3.66
C GLU A 311 14.24 -16.90 -4.80
N ILE A 312 13.45 -16.01 -5.35
CA ILE A 312 12.51 -16.25 -6.45
C ILE A 312 12.75 -15.21 -7.53
N ILE A 313 12.88 -15.67 -8.78
CA ILE A 313 12.81 -14.82 -9.98
C ILE A 313 11.77 -15.41 -10.93
N HIS A 314 10.91 -14.57 -11.49
CA HIS A 314 10.00 -14.89 -12.58
C HIS A 314 10.38 -14.10 -13.82
N THR A 315 10.59 -14.78 -14.92
CA THR A 315 10.82 -14.17 -16.23
C THR A 315 10.44 -15.14 -17.35
N ASN A 316 9.93 -14.64 -18.47
CA ASN A 316 9.55 -15.43 -19.64
C ASN A 316 8.65 -16.65 -19.36
N GLY A 317 7.74 -16.55 -18.37
CA GLY A 317 6.87 -17.64 -17.94
C GLY A 317 7.58 -18.76 -17.17
N MET A 318 8.82 -18.56 -16.77
CA MET A 318 9.60 -19.47 -15.94
C MET A 318 9.89 -18.88 -14.57
N LEU A 319 9.97 -19.76 -13.58
CA LEU A 319 10.44 -19.45 -12.24
C LEU A 319 11.84 -20.03 -12.03
N PHE A 320 12.72 -19.24 -11.46
CA PHE A 320 14.05 -19.67 -11.02
C PHE A 320 14.13 -19.50 -9.50
N LEU A 321 14.43 -20.58 -8.81
CA LEU A 321 14.41 -20.68 -7.36
C LEU A 321 15.78 -21.06 -6.82
N VAL A 322 16.25 -20.35 -5.81
CA VAL A 322 17.37 -20.78 -4.99
C VAL A 322 16.80 -21.54 -3.79
N VAL A 323 17.01 -22.85 -3.76
CA VAL A 323 16.43 -23.76 -2.76
C VAL A 323 17.51 -24.33 -1.88
N ARG A 324 17.36 -24.26 -0.56
CA ARG A 324 18.23 -24.93 0.40
C ARG A 324 17.71 -26.35 0.67
N LYS A 325 18.61 -27.32 0.78
CA LYS A 325 18.26 -28.65 1.28
C LYS A 325 18.17 -28.62 2.81
N GLY A 326 17.02 -29.01 3.35
CA GLY A 326 16.75 -28.99 4.78
C GLY A 326 16.07 -27.69 5.25
N THR A 327 16.22 -27.36 6.52
CA THR A 327 15.60 -26.18 7.15
C THR A 327 16.23 -24.90 6.59
N ALA A 328 15.45 -23.86 6.38
CA ALA A 328 15.94 -22.55 5.95
C ALA A 328 16.97 -22.00 6.97
N GLU A 329 18.06 -21.42 6.47
CA GLU A 329 19.16 -20.94 7.29
C GLU A 329 18.74 -19.92 8.38
N LEU A 330 17.68 -19.17 8.09
CA LEU A 330 17.12 -18.17 9.00
C LEU A 330 16.04 -18.75 9.95
N ALA A 331 15.58 -19.99 9.78
CA ALA A 331 14.47 -20.55 10.53
C ALA A 331 14.74 -20.74 12.00
N ASP A 332 15.97 -21.10 12.36
CA ASP A 332 16.37 -21.44 13.71
C ASP A 332 17.04 -20.28 14.46
N TYR A 333 16.96 -19.07 13.89
CA TYR A 333 17.50 -17.90 14.56
C TYR A 333 16.86 -17.67 15.92
N SER A 334 17.68 -17.65 16.97
CA SER A 334 17.31 -17.24 18.31
C SER A 334 18.12 -16.02 18.74
N PRO A 335 17.48 -14.90 19.07
CA PRO A 335 18.21 -13.70 19.48
C PRO A 335 18.91 -13.94 20.82
N LEU A 336 20.18 -13.57 20.90
CA LEU A 336 20.91 -13.55 22.14
C LEU A 336 20.37 -12.44 23.05
N ASN A 337 20.18 -12.76 24.34
CA ASN A 337 19.67 -11.81 25.33
C ASN A 337 20.56 -10.56 25.41
N GLY A 338 19.94 -9.39 25.31
CA GLY A 338 20.58 -8.08 25.47
C GLY A 338 21.43 -7.59 24.30
N GLN A 339 21.58 -8.37 23.22
CA GLN A 339 22.32 -7.90 22.04
C GLN A 339 21.41 -7.24 21.04
N VAL A 340 21.74 -6.01 20.69
CA VAL A 340 21.07 -5.20 19.66
C VAL A 340 22.13 -4.51 18.82
N GLY A 341 21.89 -4.40 17.50
CA GLY A 341 22.74 -3.65 16.58
C GLY A 341 23.83 -4.46 15.87
N ASP A 342 24.75 -3.74 15.25
CA ASP A 342 25.65 -4.24 14.21
C ASP A 342 26.55 -5.40 14.61
N GLN A 343 27.00 -5.40 15.87
CA GLN A 343 27.98 -6.42 16.31
C GLN A 343 27.37 -7.81 16.52
N ALA A 344 26.09 -7.89 16.84
CA ALA A 344 25.42 -9.16 17.03
C ALA A 344 25.28 -9.95 15.74
N HIS A 345 24.85 -9.30 14.65
CA HIS A 345 24.61 -9.96 13.38
C HIS A 345 25.91 -10.23 12.58
N VAL A 346 26.94 -9.40 12.73
CA VAL A 346 28.24 -9.63 12.08
C VAL A 346 28.95 -10.87 12.62
N ARG A 347 28.72 -11.21 13.90
CA ARG A 347 29.35 -12.40 14.50
C ARG A 347 28.65 -13.71 14.20
N ASP A 348 27.32 -13.68 14.10
CA ASP A 348 26.53 -14.90 14.20
C ASP A 348 25.75 -15.24 12.91
N PHE A 349 25.62 -14.27 11.97
CA PHE A 349 24.77 -14.45 10.80
C PHE A 349 25.46 -13.97 9.52
N PHE A 350 26.09 -14.91 8.85
CA PHE A 350 26.66 -14.71 7.53
C PHE A 350 26.35 -15.94 6.64
N TRP A 351 26.43 -15.73 5.35
CA TRP A 351 26.25 -16.80 4.39
C TRP A 351 27.26 -17.93 4.61
N ASN A 352 26.76 -19.16 4.74
CA ASN A 352 27.56 -20.34 5.10
C ASN A 352 28.28 -20.97 3.90
N GLU A 353 28.12 -20.46 2.70
CA GLU A 353 28.70 -20.96 1.45
C GLU A 353 28.36 -22.42 1.10
N GLU A 354 27.35 -23.00 1.73
CA GLU A 354 26.88 -24.33 1.34
C GLU A 354 26.19 -24.31 -0.03
N PRO A 355 26.31 -25.40 -0.81
CA PRO A 355 25.58 -25.51 -2.05
C PRO A 355 24.06 -25.43 -1.87
N ARG A 356 23.41 -24.75 -2.79
CA ARG A 356 21.95 -24.68 -2.97
C ARG A 356 21.53 -25.53 -4.17
N VAL A 357 20.25 -25.73 -4.34
CA VAL A 357 19.70 -26.24 -5.59
C VAL A 357 19.08 -25.09 -6.33
N LEU A 358 19.65 -24.71 -7.45
CA LEU A 358 19.04 -23.77 -8.38
C LEU A 358 18.06 -24.56 -9.26
N MET A 359 16.77 -24.21 -9.18
CA MET A 359 15.70 -24.93 -9.87
C MET A 359 14.97 -24.02 -10.84
N ALA A 360 14.58 -24.57 -11.99
CA ALA A 360 13.69 -23.89 -12.93
C ALA A 360 12.39 -24.64 -13.07
N PHE A 361 11.28 -23.88 -13.08
CA PHE A 361 9.94 -24.38 -13.30
C PHE A 361 9.25 -23.61 -14.42
N ASP A 362 8.39 -24.28 -15.17
CA ASP A 362 7.34 -23.60 -15.92
C ASP A 362 6.32 -23.02 -14.93
N ALA A 363 6.16 -21.72 -14.94
CA ALA A 363 5.37 -21.02 -13.92
C ALA A 363 3.89 -21.41 -13.97
N LYS A 364 3.35 -21.65 -15.17
CA LYS A 364 1.94 -21.94 -15.37
C LYS A 364 1.57 -23.40 -15.06
N SER A 365 2.40 -24.36 -15.47
CA SER A 365 2.10 -25.78 -15.25
C SER A 365 2.65 -26.33 -13.92
N GLY A 366 3.65 -25.67 -13.32
CA GLY A 366 4.37 -26.13 -12.15
C GLY A 366 5.39 -27.25 -12.47
N LYS A 367 5.61 -27.55 -13.74
CA LYS A 367 6.56 -28.59 -14.15
C LYS A 367 7.98 -28.12 -13.92
N GLN A 368 8.77 -28.91 -13.17
CA GLN A 368 10.21 -28.69 -13.07
C GLN A 368 10.87 -28.92 -14.45
N LEU A 369 11.62 -27.93 -14.91
CA LEU A 369 12.35 -27.99 -16.19
C LEU A 369 13.74 -28.58 -15.98
N TRP A 370 14.45 -28.06 -14.99
CA TRP A 370 15.78 -28.56 -14.60
C TRP A 370 16.09 -28.17 -13.14
N ALA A 371 17.12 -28.83 -12.58
CA ALA A 371 17.67 -28.52 -11.27
C ALA A 371 19.19 -28.73 -11.28
N LYS A 372 19.93 -27.83 -10.64
CA LYS A 372 21.39 -27.85 -10.58
C LYS A 372 21.90 -27.54 -9.20
N GLN A 373 22.73 -28.41 -8.63
CA GLN A 373 23.39 -28.12 -7.36
C GLN A 373 24.58 -27.20 -7.60
N THR A 374 24.57 -26.01 -6.97
CA THR A 374 25.62 -25.00 -7.10
C THR A 374 25.58 -24.07 -5.89
N LYS A 375 26.67 -23.34 -5.62
CA LYS A 375 26.62 -22.22 -4.68
C LYS A 375 25.96 -21.04 -5.37
N VAL A 376 25.16 -20.30 -4.64
CA VAL A 376 24.55 -19.03 -5.08
C VAL A 376 24.69 -18.02 -3.96
N SER A 377 25.46 -16.97 -4.18
CA SER A 377 25.60 -15.88 -3.21
C SER A 377 24.27 -15.14 -3.03
N PRO A 378 23.86 -14.81 -1.81
CA PRO A 378 22.61 -14.09 -1.56
C PRO A 378 22.53 -12.80 -2.37
N LEU A 379 21.34 -12.45 -2.87
CA LEU A 379 21.02 -11.23 -3.63
C LEU A 379 21.75 -11.10 -4.99
N THR A 380 22.33 -12.16 -5.52
CA THR A 380 23.03 -12.11 -6.81
C THR A 380 22.27 -12.79 -7.93
N LEU A 381 21.16 -13.49 -7.66
CA LEU A 381 20.38 -14.08 -8.74
C LEU A 381 19.68 -12.97 -9.53
N ALA A 382 19.94 -12.93 -10.84
CA ALA A 382 19.32 -12.01 -11.79
C ALA A 382 19.16 -12.69 -13.15
N ALA A 383 18.37 -12.10 -14.04
CA ALA A 383 18.12 -12.68 -15.37
C ALA A 383 17.95 -11.58 -16.43
N ASP A 384 18.30 -11.93 -17.68
CA ASP A 384 17.92 -11.22 -18.90
C ASP A 384 16.82 -11.98 -19.68
N GLY A 385 16.69 -11.75 -20.96
CA GLY A 385 15.74 -12.49 -21.82
C GLY A 385 16.15 -13.93 -22.15
N THR A 386 17.37 -14.38 -21.84
CA THR A 386 17.96 -15.65 -22.30
C THR A 386 18.64 -16.44 -21.20
N ASN A 387 19.35 -15.76 -20.32
CA ASN A 387 20.20 -16.35 -19.30
C ASN A 387 19.80 -15.92 -17.89
N ILE A 388 20.23 -16.70 -16.90
CA ILE A 388 20.28 -16.30 -15.50
C ILE A 388 21.74 -16.13 -15.09
N PHE A 389 21.96 -15.22 -14.18
CA PHE A 389 23.29 -14.84 -13.70
C PHE A 389 23.32 -14.89 -12.18
N PHE A 390 24.45 -15.33 -11.63
CA PHE A 390 24.68 -15.29 -10.17
C PHE A 390 26.19 -15.35 -9.89
N HIS A 391 26.55 -15.03 -8.64
CA HIS A 391 27.91 -15.22 -8.14
C HIS A 391 27.95 -16.49 -7.27
N ASP A 392 28.87 -17.40 -7.52
CA ASP A 392 28.96 -18.70 -6.81
C ASP A 392 29.81 -18.66 -5.53
N GLY A 393 30.29 -17.48 -5.15
CA GLY A 393 31.20 -17.28 -4.03
C GLY A 393 32.64 -17.01 -4.48
N ASP A 394 32.97 -17.31 -5.71
CA ASP A 394 34.28 -17.09 -6.30
C ASP A 394 34.22 -16.34 -7.65
N LYS A 395 33.30 -16.71 -8.51
CA LYS A 395 33.16 -16.20 -9.88
C LYS A 395 31.70 -15.92 -10.24
N LEU A 396 31.48 -15.19 -11.31
CA LEU A 396 30.16 -15.03 -11.93
C LEU A 396 29.90 -16.20 -12.87
N VAL A 397 28.66 -16.67 -12.84
CA VAL A 397 28.18 -17.79 -13.64
C VAL A 397 26.94 -17.36 -14.42
N SER A 398 26.88 -17.70 -15.69
CA SER A 398 25.71 -17.58 -16.54
C SER A 398 25.19 -18.94 -16.96
N LEU A 399 23.90 -19.19 -16.78
CA LEU A 399 23.23 -20.39 -17.27
C LEU A 399 22.14 -20.03 -18.26
N ASN A 400 21.96 -20.87 -19.28
CA ASN A 400 20.81 -20.76 -20.16
C ASN A 400 19.52 -21.06 -19.41
N GLN A 401 18.50 -20.18 -19.52
CA GLN A 401 17.23 -20.31 -18.80
C GLN A 401 16.49 -21.62 -19.08
N LYS A 402 16.51 -22.11 -20.34
CA LYS A 402 15.73 -23.27 -20.76
C LYS A 402 16.36 -24.59 -20.38
N SER A 403 17.70 -24.70 -20.49
CA SER A 403 18.41 -25.96 -20.29
C SER A 403 19.15 -26.07 -18.95
N GLY A 404 19.48 -24.95 -18.30
CA GLY A 404 20.35 -24.92 -17.12
C GLY A 404 21.84 -25.17 -17.45
N ASP A 405 22.21 -25.23 -18.74
CA ASP A 405 23.60 -25.39 -19.15
C ASP A 405 24.39 -24.10 -18.89
N ILE A 406 25.66 -24.27 -18.56
CA ILE A 406 26.59 -23.17 -18.39
C ILE A 406 26.82 -22.50 -19.74
N ALA A 407 26.43 -21.22 -19.86
CA ALA A 407 26.75 -20.39 -21.01
C ALA A 407 28.21 -19.91 -20.94
N TRP A 408 28.59 -19.40 -19.76
CA TRP A 408 29.95 -18.99 -19.45
C TRP A 408 30.17 -18.88 -17.93
N GLU A 409 31.44 -18.85 -17.54
CA GLU A 409 31.94 -18.55 -16.21
C GLU A 409 33.10 -17.56 -16.33
N THR A 410 33.24 -16.65 -15.37
CA THR A 410 34.36 -15.69 -15.36
C THR A 410 35.59 -16.28 -14.65
N ASP A 411 36.74 -15.62 -14.79
CA ASP A 411 37.81 -15.72 -13.79
C ASP A 411 37.26 -15.26 -12.41
N PRO A 412 37.94 -15.55 -11.28
CA PRO A 412 37.53 -15.11 -9.96
C PRO A 412 37.29 -13.60 -9.89
N VAL A 413 36.14 -13.21 -9.34
CA VAL A 413 35.75 -11.81 -9.13
C VAL A 413 35.75 -11.52 -7.62
N THR A 414 36.46 -10.45 -7.24
CA THR A 414 36.69 -10.13 -5.84
C THR A 414 35.40 -9.75 -5.11
N ARG A 415 35.33 -10.11 -3.83
CA ARG A 415 34.21 -9.82 -2.93
C ARG A 415 34.68 -9.68 -1.50
N ARG A 416 33.80 -9.24 -0.61
CA ARG A 416 34.03 -9.34 0.83
C ARG A 416 34.30 -10.79 1.23
N GLN A 417 35.19 -10.98 2.19
CA GLN A 417 35.52 -12.29 2.72
C GLN A 417 34.30 -13.03 3.30
N SER A 418 33.40 -12.28 3.96
CA SER A 418 32.16 -12.82 4.50
C SER A 418 30.97 -11.92 4.15
N PHE A 419 29.87 -12.51 3.71
CA PHE A 419 28.60 -11.83 3.49
C PHE A 419 27.69 -12.03 4.71
N THR A 420 27.31 -10.95 5.32
CA THR A 420 26.24 -10.97 6.33
C THR A 420 24.88 -10.91 5.68
N PHE A 421 23.83 -11.37 6.33
CA PHE A 421 22.47 -11.30 5.78
C PHE A 421 21.92 -9.87 5.60
N ASN A 422 22.64 -8.85 6.06
CA ASN A 422 22.25 -7.45 5.89
C ASN A 422 23.05 -6.72 4.82
N PHE A 423 24.25 -7.22 4.49
CA PHE A 423 25.21 -6.59 3.59
C PHE A 423 25.62 -7.57 2.47
N GLY A 424 24.62 -8.07 1.78
CA GLY A 424 24.85 -8.94 0.63
C GLY A 424 25.49 -8.20 -0.55
N PRO A 425 26.08 -8.92 -1.49
CA PRO A 425 26.53 -8.36 -2.75
C PRO A 425 25.34 -7.90 -3.60
N ARG A 426 25.62 -7.24 -4.72
CA ARG A 426 24.64 -6.82 -5.71
C ARG A 426 25.05 -7.28 -7.10
N LEU A 427 24.07 -7.73 -7.86
CA LEU A 427 24.20 -8.02 -9.27
C LEU A 427 23.03 -7.36 -10.01
N VAL A 428 23.35 -6.66 -11.09
CA VAL A 428 22.37 -5.98 -11.96
C VAL A 428 22.69 -6.37 -13.40
N VAL A 429 21.66 -6.74 -14.14
CA VAL A 429 21.75 -6.97 -15.58
C VAL A 429 21.14 -5.74 -16.27
N HIS A 430 21.87 -5.14 -17.19
CA HIS A 430 21.39 -4.02 -17.99
C HIS A 430 21.88 -4.19 -19.43
N GLU A 431 20.95 -4.33 -20.35
CA GLU A 431 21.26 -4.61 -21.76
C GLU A 431 22.28 -5.75 -21.96
N ASP A 432 23.44 -5.44 -22.51
CA ASP A 432 24.53 -6.39 -22.81
C ASP A 432 25.57 -6.49 -21.68
N VAL A 433 25.34 -5.91 -20.49
CA VAL A 433 26.28 -5.94 -19.37
C VAL A 433 25.70 -6.56 -18.11
N VAL A 434 26.56 -7.24 -17.37
CA VAL A 434 26.32 -7.67 -15.99
C VAL A 434 27.22 -6.84 -15.08
N LEU A 435 26.62 -6.10 -14.16
CA LEU A 435 27.32 -5.30 -13.17
C LEU A 435 27.31 -6.04 -11.83
N TYR A 436 28.46 -6.20 -11.23
CA TYR A 436 28.61 -6.87 -9.95
C TYR A 436 29.38 -6.02 -8.95
N SER A 437 28.87 -5.93 -7.73
CA SER A 437 29.56 -5.38 -6.57
C SER A 437 29.53 -6.38 -5.43
N GLY A 438 30.71 -6.86 -5.04
CA GLY A 438 30.87 -7.87 -3.99
C GLY A 438 30.88 -7.29 -2.55
N GLY A 439 30.67 -5.98 -2.36
CA GLY A 439 30.72 -5.32 -1.05
C GLY A 439 32.14 -5.14 -0.50
N ASP A 440 33.15 -5.33 -1.31
CA ASP A 440 34.57 -5.14 -1.00
C ASP A 440 35.10 -3.76 -1.39
N GLY A 441 34.20 -2.86 -1.80
CA GLY A 441 34.53 -1.52 -2.27
C GLY A 441 34.86 -1.45 -3.75
N LYS A 442 34.56 -2.50 -4.51
CA LYS A 442 34.77 -2.58 -5.96
C LYS A 442 33.50 -2.92 -6.71
N MET A 443 33.46 -2.53 -7.97
CA MET A 443 32.47 -2.91 -8.95
C MET A 443 33.15 -3.41 -10.20
N THR A 444 32.62 -4.48 -10.81
CA THR A 444 33.10 -5.05 -12.07
C THR A 444 31.95 -5.11 -13.07
N SER A 445 32.21 -4.70 -14.29
CA SER A 445 31.32 -4.82 -15.44
C SER A 445 31.80 -5.96 -16.34
N ILE A 446 30.85 -6.80 -16.74
CA ILE A 446 31.06 -8.02 -17.52
C ILE A 446 30.20 -7.96 -18.78
N ASP A 447 30.72 -8.37 -19.92
CA ASP A 447 29.92 -8.59 -21.13
C ASP A 447 28.94 -9.76 -20.91
N ALA A 448 27.66 -9.52 -21.00
CA ALA A 448 26.61 -10.49 -20.66
C ALA A 448 26.60 -11.72 -21.58
N LYS A 449 27.11 -11.62 -22.81
CA LYS A 449 27.13 -12.70 -23.79
C LYS A 449 28.32 -13.62 -23.64
N SER A 450 29.48 -13.06 -23.31
CA SER A 450 30.75 -13.80 -23.30
C SER A 450 31.35 -14.06 -21.92
N GLY A 451 30.88 -13.37 -20.88
CA GLY A 451 31.47 -13.42 -19.54
C GLY A 451 32.81 -12.70 -19.41
N LYS A 452 33.24 -11.95 -20.46
CA LYS A 452 34.48 -11.22 -20.45
C LYS A 452 34.39 -9.95 -19.60
N ALA A 453 35.35 -9.74 -18.70
CA ALA A 453 35.46 -8.50 -17.95
C ALA A 453 35.67 -7.30 -18.88
N LEU A 454 34.88 -6.28 -18.75
CA LEU A 454 34.99 -5.03 -19.50
C LEU A 454 35.86 -4.02 -18.76
N TRP A 455 35.52 -3.77 -17.48
CA TRP A 455 36.28 -2.87 -16.61
C TRP A 455 35.99 -3.17 -15.14
N SER A 456 36.82 -2.63 -14.25
CA SER A 456 36.60 -2.62 -12.80
C SER A 456 37.00 -1.27 -12.23
N SER A 457 36.28 -0.81 -11.21
CA SER A 457 36.58 0.45 -10.54
C SER A 457 36.30 0.37 -9.04
N ASP A 458 36.77 1.37 -8.29
CA ASP A 458 36.36 1.55 -6.91
C ASP A 458 34.87 1.89 -6.85
N PHE A 459 34.20 1.33 -5.85
CA PHE A 459 32.77 1.49 -5.59
C PHE A 459 32.52 1.53 -4.09
N PRO A 460 32.64 2.69 -3.45
CA PRO A 460 32.51 2.85 -2.00
C PRO A 460 31.10 2.48 -1.52
N ASN A 461 30.99 2.09 -0.26
CA ASN A 461 29.72 1.76 0.36
C ASN A 461 28.80 2.98 0.35
N SER A 462 27.56 2.79 -0.03
CA SER A 462 26.57 3.84 -0.21
C SER A 462 25.45 3.85 0.85
N GLY A 463 25.37 2.83 1.68
CA GLY A 463 24.37 2.72 2.74
C GLY A 463 24.95 2.29 4.08
N TYR A 464 24.26 2.64 5.16
CA TYR A 464 24.51 2.14 6.49
C TYR A 464 23.50 1.05 6.82
N GLN A 465 23.95 -0.13 7.21
CA GLN A 465 23.07 -1.25 7.51
C GLN A 465 22.13 -1.68 6.36
N SER A 466 22.55 -1.50 5.13
CA SER A 466 21.83 -1.96 3.94
C SER A 466 22.81 -2.53 2.93
N PRO A 467 22.38 -3.40 2.01
CA PRO A 467 23.18 -3.80 0.86
C PRO A 467 23.64 -2.58 0.06
N GLN A 468 24.73 -2.75 -0.67
CA GLN A 468 25.29 -1.68 -1.48
C GLN A 468 24.33 -1.27 -2.59
N ASP A 469 24.22 0.03 -2.85
CA ASP A 469 23.49 0.52 -4.00
C ASP A 469 24.25 0.19 -5.29
N LEU A 470 23.51 -0.31 -6.24
CA LEU A 470 23.95 -0.53 -7.61
C LEU A 470 22.72 -0.39 -8.48
N MET A 471 22.64 0.66 -9.27
CA MET A 471 21.50 0.93 -10.16
C MET A 471 21.94 1.62 -11.44
N VAL A 472 21.18 1.40 -12.50
CA VAL A 472 21.38 2.03 -13.80
C VAL A 472 20.16 2.89 -14.10
N VAL A 473 20.37 4.19 -14.27
CA VAL A 473 19.35 5.17 -14.65
C VAL A 473 19.88 5.98 -15.83
N LYS A 474 19.07 6.15 -16.88
CA LYS A 474 19.47 6.84 -18.12
C LYS A 474 20.80 6.32 -18.67
N ASP A 475 20.92 5.00 -18.75
CA ASP A 475 22.10 4.27 -19.26
C ASP A 475 23.42 4.58 -18.55
N LEU A 476 23.36 5.09 -17.33
CA LEU A 476 24.53 5.32 -16.48
C LEU A 476 24.40 4.56 -15.17
N VAL A 477 25.52 3.95 -14.77
CA VAL A 477 25.67 3.32 -13.45
C VAL A 477 25.89 4.41 -12.42
N TRP A 478 24.98 4.54 -11.46
CA TRP A 478 25.03 5.57 -10.45
C TRP A 478 25.57 5.07 -9.12
N LEU A 479 26.50 5.83 -8.59
CA LEU A 479 26.95 5.69 -7.23
C LEU A 479 26.30 6.78 -6.37
N ALA A 480 25.69 6.37 -5.26
CA ALA A 480 25.11 7.28 -4.29
C ALA A 480 25.90 7.23 -2.96
N PRO A 481 27.09 7.88 -2.90
CA PRO A 481 27.96 7.79 -1.74
C PRO A 481 27.32 8.46 -0.52
N LEU A 482 27.73 8.02 0.66
CA LEU A 482 27.39 8.68 1.91
C LEU A 482 28.18 9.97 2.06
N THR A 483 27.59 10.96 2.73
CA THR A 483 28.26 12.22 3.09
C THR A 483 28.78 12.18 4.52
N SER A 484 29.32 11.08 4.98
CA SER A 484 29.87 10.96 6.33
C SER A 484 31.36 10.64 6.29
N GLY A 485 32.11 11.28 7.15
CA GLY A 485 33.54 11.04 7.27
C GLY A 485 34.33 11.52 6.05
N LYS A 486 34.85 10.60 5.25
CA LYS A 486 35.68 10.90 4.08
C LYS A 486 34.90 10.97 2.77
N ASP A 487 33.63 10.59 2.77
CA ASP A 487 32.83 10.51 1.56
C ASP A 487 32.37 11.89 1.11
N SER A 488 32.49 12.16 -0.18
CA SER A 488 32.25 13.49 -0.74
C SER A 488 30.76 13.81 -0.93
N GLY A 489 29.90 12.80 -1.02
CA GLY A 489 28.50 12.98 -1.42
C GLY A 489 28.29 13.30 -2.91
N VAL A 490 29.35 13.33 -3.68
CA VAL A 490 29.31 13.60 -5.13
C VAL A 490 28.74 12.39 -5.85
N TYR A 491 27.72 12.60 -6.69
CA TYR A 491 27.18 11.59 -7.58
C TYR A 491 28.07 11.41 -8.80
N THR A 492 28.37 10.17 -9.14
CA THR A 492 29.06 9.82 -10.39
C THR A 492 28.19 8.88 -11.20
N GLY A 493 27.95 9.24 -12.47
CA GLY A 493 27.30 8.41 -13.47
C GLY A 493 28.32 7.87 -14.46
N ARG A 494 28.48 6.54 -14.51
CA ARG A 494 29.45 5.85 -15.35
C ARG A 494 28.79 5.13 -16.51
N ASP A 495 29.40 5.15 -17.65
CA ASP A 495 29.03 4.29 -18.77
C ASP A 495 29.20 2.80 -18.38
N PRO A 496 28.15 1.96 -18.50
CA PRO A 496 28.20 0.56 -18.06
C PRO A 496 29.16 -0.31 -18.88
N LYS A 497 29.47 0.06 -20.13
CA LYS A 497 30.36 -0.70 -21.05
C LYS A 497 31.82 -0.29 -20.95
N THR A 498 32.08 0.99 -20.68
CA THR A 498 33.47 1.51 -20.69
C THR A 498 34.01 1.88 -19.31
N GLY A 499 33.13 2.10 -18.32
CA GLY A 499 33.49 2.57 -16.98
C GLY A 499 33.82 4.07 -16.91
N GLU A 500 33.77 4.79 -18.05
CA GLU A 500 34.05 6.21 -18.12
C GLU A 500 33.00 7.02 -17.34
N ILE A 501 33.43 7.97 -16.52
CA ILE A 501 32.54 8.91 -15.85
C ILE A 501 32.00 9.89 -16.89
N LYS A 502 30.69 9.82 -17.13
CA LYS A 502 29.98 10.70 -18.06
C LYS A 502 29.32 11.88 -17.36
N ARG A 503 29.01 11.72 -16.08
CA ARG A 503 28.41 12.77 -15.25
C ARG A 503 28.99 12.75 -13.85
N GLU A 504 29.16 13.94 -13.29
CA GLU A 504 29.57 14.10 -11.90
C GLU A 504 28.98 15.41 -11.36
N PHE A 505 28.28 15.36 -10.23
CA PHE A 505 27.70 16.54 -9.59
C PHE A 505 27.61 16.39 -8.08
N ALA A 506 27.67 17.50 -7.37
CA ALA A 506 27.41 17.59 -5.94
C ALA A 506 25.92 17.92 -5.69
N PRO A 507 25.35 17.54 -4.53
CA PRO A 507 24.03 18.00 -4.14
C PRO A 507 23.92 19.53 -4.15
N ASP A 508 22.83 20.08 -4.69
CA ASP A 508 22.52 21.51 -4.72
C ASP A 508 21.74 22.01 -3.50
N VAL A 509 21.95 21.39 -2.33
CA VAL A 509 21.27 21.70 -1.07
C VAL A 509 22.26 22.24 -0.05
N ASP A 510 21.85 23.25 0.73
CA ASP A 510 22.70 23.89 1.74
C ASP A 510 23.06 22.97 2.91
N THR A 511 22.19 22.04 3.24
CA THR A 511 22.38 21.10 4.34
C THR A 511 22.17 19.68 3.85
N TYR A 512 23.24 18.93 3.79
CA TYR A 512 23.21 17.53 3.38
C TYR A 512 23.83 16.60 4.42
N TRP A 513 23.79 17.00 5.70
CA TRP A 513 24.08 16.07 6.79
C TRP A 513 22.90 15.12 6.95
N PHE A 514 23.17 13.84 6.97
CA PHE A 514 22.13 12.84 6.88
C PHE A 514 22.41 11.71 7.85
N HIS A 515 21.32 11.18 8.40
CA HIS A 515 21.36 9.85 8.97
C HIS A 515 21.42 8.83 7.83
N HIS A 516 22.22 7.82 8.00
CA HIS A 516 22.38 6.75 7.03
C HIS A 516 21.07 5.98 6.84
N ARG A 517 20.66 5.74 5.62
CA ARG A 517 19.49 4.94 5.32
C ARG A 517 19.72 3.47 5.68
N CYS A 518 18.61 2.77 5.99
CA CYS A 518 18.60 1.34 6.34
C CYS A 518 17.97 0.50 5.23
N TYR A 519 18.03 0.94 3.98
CA TYR A 519 17.49 0.26 2.80
C TYR A 519 18.20 0.74 1.53
N ILE A 520 18.06 -0.06 0.46
CA ILE A 520 18.65 0.21 -0.84
C ILE A 520 17.95 1.40 -1.51
N ALA A 521 18.72 2.26 -2.20
CA ALA A 521 18.17 3.30 -3.05
C ALA A 521 17.32 2.69 -4.18
N LYS A 522 16.30 3.41 -4.57
CA LYS A 522 15.43 3.11 -5.71
C LYS A 522 15.57 4.20 -6.75
N GLY A 523 15.02 3.99 -7.94
CA GLY A 523 14.99 5.00 -8.97
C GLY A 523 13.81 4.83 -9.92
N THR A 524 13.67 5.81 -10.79
CA THR A 524 12.86 5.75 -11.99
C THR A 524 13.73 6.17 -13.17
N ASP A 525 13.21 6.12 -14.38
CA ASP A 525 13.95 6.63 -15.54
C ASP A 525 14.36 8.12 -15.40
N ASN A 526 13.68 8.88 -14.53
CA ASN A 526 13.91 10.30 -14.34
C ASN A 526 14.63 10.67 -13.04
N PHE A 527 14.57 9.84 -12.00
CA PHE A 527 15.03 10.19 -10.67
C PHE A 527 15.85 9.11 -9.98
N LEU A 528 16.88 9.52 -9.26
CA LEU A 528 17.49 8.73 -8.20
C LEU A 528 16.76 9.02 -6.88
N ILE A 529 16.41 7.98 -6.11
CA ILE A 529 15.68 8.13 -4.85
C ILE A 529 16.50 7.50 -3.71
N PRO A 530 17.53 8.22 -3.22
CA PRO A 530 18.50 7.68 -2.26
C PRO A 530 17.99 7.60 -0.82
N SER A 531 16.95 8.36 -0.47
CA SER A 531 16.31 8.38 0.86
C SER A 531 17.26 8.59 2.04
N ARG A 532 17.95 9.72 2.04
CA ARG A 532 18.90 10.08 3.10
C ARG A 532 18.25 10.81 4.27
N THR A 533 17.44 11.85 3.98
CA THR A 533 16.81 12.68 5.03
C THR A 533 15.31 12.48 5.17
N GLY A 534 14.71 11.82 4.25
CA GLY A 534 13.29 11.55 4.15
C GLY A 534 13.08 10.71 2.91
N THR A 535 12.38 11.25 1.93
CA THR A 535 12.34 10.74 0.57
C THR A 535 12.80 11.86 -0.35
N GLU A 536 13.96 11.71 -0.95
CA GLU A 536 14.54 12.66 -1.88
C GLU A 536 14.37 12.18 -3.31
N PHE A 537 14.22 13.14 -4.22
CA PHE A 537 14.21 12.93 -5.65
C PHE A 537 15.38 13.71 -6.23
N VAL A 538 16.33 13.02 -6.81
CA VAL A 538 17.50 13.62 -7.45
C VAL A 538 17.36 13.44 -8.95
N ASP A 539 17.18 14.54 -9.66
CA ASP A 539 17.17 14.55 -11.13
C ASP A 539 18.61 14.58 -11.65
N PRO A 540 19.11 13.49 -12.24
CA PRO A 540 20.48 13.43 -12.74
C PRO A 540 20.68 14.27 -14.01
N THR A 541 19.62 14.84 -14.61
CA THR A 541 19.70 15.67 -15.81
C THR A 541 19.91 17.13 -15.44
N THR A 542 19.13 17.63 -14.48
CA THR A 542 19.21 19.02 -13.98
C THR A 542 20.14 19.15 -12.78
N GLU A 543 20.59 18.02 -12.21
CA GLU A 543 21.45 17.93 -11.02
C GLU A 543 20.78 18.48 -9.74
N HIS A 544 19.45 18.55 -9.77
CA HIS A 544 18.63 19.11 -8.70
C HIS A 544 18.16 18.06 -7.71
N TRP A 545 18.20 18.41 -6.42
CA TRP A 545 17.68 17.63 -5.32
C TRP A 545 16.40 18.24 -4.77
N GLU A 546 15.33 17.48 -4.76
CA GLU A 546 14.10 17.83 -4.07
C GLU A 546 13.89 16.92 -2.86
N ILE A 547 13.82 17.52 -1.67
CA ILE A 547 13.78 16.81 -0.38
C ILE A 547 12.39 16.88 0.23
N HIS A 548 11.86 15.73 0.65
CA HIS A 548 10.59 15.61 1.35
C HIS A 548 10.82 15.07 2.76
N HIS A 549 10.94 15.93 3.76
CA HIS A 549 11.15 15.55 5.17
C HIS A 549 9.90 15.01 5.85
N TRP A 550 8.72 15.20 5.28
CA TRP A 550 7.45 14.82 5.86
C TRP A 550 7.09 13.34 5.69
N VAL A 551 7.80 12.62 4.85
CA VAL A 551 7.61 11.19 4.61
C VAL A 551 8.94 10.46 4.51
N ARG A 552 8.96 9.21 4.94
CA ARG A 552 10.09 8.30 4.82
C ARG A 552 9.62 6.87 4.60
N GLY A 553 10.41 6.08 3.87
CA GLY A 553 10.23 4.63 3.77
C GLY A 553 10.62 3.88 5.03
N GLY A 554 10.04 2.71 5.23
CA GLY A 554 10.40 1.79 6.31
C GLY A 554 11.82 1.23 6.17
N CYS A 555 12.48 0.92 7.29
CA CYS A 555 13.74 0.17 7.26
C CYS A 555 13.56 -1.16 6.53
N LEU A 556 14.62 -1.70 5.96
CA LEU A 556 14.71 -2.88 5.12
C LEU A 556 14.19 -2.64 3.69
N TYR A 557 12.92 -2.29 3.51
CA TYR A 557 12.33 -2.17 2.18
C TYR A 557 12.50 -0.77 1.56
N GLY A 558 12.27 0.28 2.33
CA GLY A 558 12.30 1.66 1.83
C GLY A 558 10.99 2.10 1.20
N VAL A 559 11.07 2.72 0.04
CA VAL A 559 9.94 3.17 -0.77
C VAL A 559 9.84 2.36 -2.06
N MET A 560 8.69 2.42 -2.74
CA MET A 560 8.48 1.77 -4.03
C MET A 560 7.88 2.78 -5.02
N PRO A 561 8.64 3.25 -6.01
CA PRO A 561 8.16 4.14 -7.05
C PRO A 561 7.61 3.32 -8.22
N CYS A 562 6.30 3.33 -8.43
CA CYS A 562 5.62 2.70 -9.58
C CYS A 562 4.15 3.11 -9.63
N ASN A 563 3.43 2.76 -10.69
CA ASN A 563 2.02 3.12 -10.94
C ASN A 563 1.79 4.64 -11.00
N GLY A 564 2.79 5.44 -11.33
CA GLY A 564 2.73 6.90 -11.25
C GLY A 564 2.75 7.45 -9.83
N LEU A 565 3.04 6.62 -8.81
CA LEU A 565 2.98 6.93 -7.38
C LEU A 565 4.27 6.53 -6.67
N THR A 566 4.49 7.09 -5.49
CA THR A 566 5.52 6.63 -4.57
C THR A 566 4.87 6.04 -3.33
N TYR A 567 5.07 4.75 -3.09
CA TYR A 567 4.55 4.07 -1.91
C TYR A 567 5.57 4.09 -0.78
N ALA A 568 5.14 4.54 0.39
CA ALA A 568 5.93 4.54 1.62
C ALA A 568 5.23 3.67 2.68
N PRO A 569 5.74 2.47 2.96
CA PRO A 569 5.17 1.58 3.96
C PRO A 569 5.21 2.16 5.38
N PRO A 570 4.39 1.62 6.30
CA PRO A 570 4.42 2.03 7.69
C PRO A 570 5.80 1.87 8.29
N HIS A 571 6.23 2.87 9.04
CA HIS A 571 7.49 2.84 9.78
C HIS A 571 7.30 3.31 11.23
N ASP A 572 8.26 2.98 12.05
CA ASP A 572 8.40 3.42 13.45
C ASP A 572 9.76 4.08 13.68
N CYS A 573 10.37 4.59 12.60
CA CYS A 573 11.72 5.13 12.63
C CYS A 573 11.83 6.33 13.58
N ALA A 574 12.63 6.18 14.63
CA ALA A 574 12.95 7.23 15.59
C ALA A 574 14.15 8.10 15.18
N CYS A 575 14.86 7.74 14.11
CA CYS A 575 16.02 8.47 13.62
C CYS A 575 15.65 9.80 12.93
N TYR A 576 14.40 9.91 12.46
CA TYR A 576 13.91 11.08 11.72
C TYR A 576 12.58 11.58 12.31
N PRO A 577 12.65 12.39 13.38
CA PRO A 577 11.44 12.95 13.97
C PRO A 577 10.69 13.94 13.05
N GLU A 578 11.32 14.43 11.99
CA GLU A 578 10.72 15.27 10.95
C GLU A 578 9.77 14.51 10.03
N ALA A 579 10.02 13.23 9.78
CA ALA A 579 9.15 12.39 8.98
C ALA A 579 7.86 12.05 9.76
N LYS A 580 6.88 12.93 9.65
CA LYS A 580 5.66 12.94 10.48
C LYS A 580 4.47 12.20 9.88
N LEU A 581 4.51 11.88 8.60
CA LEU A 581 3.42 11.16 7.96
C LEU A 581 3.52 9.67 8.30
N TYR A 582 2.55 9.22 9.09
CA TYR A 582 2.44 7.83 9.51
C TYR A 582 1.43 7.07 8.65
N GLY A 583 1.52 5.76 8.69
CA GLY A 583 0.66 4.86 7.93
C GLY A 583 1.35 4.30 6.69
N PHE A 584 0.63 3.52 5.93
CA PHE A 584 1.01 3.15 4.58
C PHE A 584 0.54 4.25 3.65
N ASN A 585 1.46 4.95 2.99
CA ASN A 585 1.15 6.11 2.19
C ASN A 585 1.39 5.82 0.72
N ALA A 586 0.46 6.22 -0.14
CA ALA A 586 0.70 6.44 -1.55
C ALA A 586 0.75 7.94 -1.82
N LEU A 587 1.82 8.37 -2.43
CA LEU A 587 2.14 9.77 -2.69
C LEU A 587 2.06 10.03 -4.17
N ALA A 588 1.38 11.10 -4.56
CA ALA A 588 1.20 11.49 -5.94
C ALA A 588 1.98 12.77 -6.30
N PRO A 589 2.50 12.88 -7.52
CA PRO A 589 3.05 14.12 -8.04
C PRO A 589 1.93 15.14 -8.30
N ILE A 590 2.27 16.29 -8.85
CA ILE A 590 1.27 17.29 -9.25
C ILE A 590 0.29 16.69 -10.26
N ALA A 591 -1.02 16.92 -10.03
CA ALA A 591 -2.06 16.53 -10.97
C ALA A 591 -2.44 17.75 -11.83
N PRO A 592 -2.00 17.84 -13.09
CA PRO A 592 -2.30 18.98 -13.94
C PRO A 592 -3.80 19.09 -14.26
N THR A 593 -4.54 17.97 -14.19
CA THR A 593 -5.98 17.89 -14.39
C THR A 593 -6.81 18.49 -13.27
N ARG A 594 -6.21 18.66 -12.07
CA ARG A 594 -6.89 19.19 -10.88
C ARG A 594 -6.01 20.19 -10.16
N PRO A 595 -5.93 21.43 -10.65
CA PRO A 595 -5.18 22.47 -9.97
C PRO A 595 -5.78 22.77 -8.60
N ILE A 596 -4.92 23.06 -7.62
CA ILE A 596 -5.37 23.48 -6.29
C ILE A 596 -6.12 24.82 -6.46
N PRO A 597 -7.41 24.92 -6.08
CA PRO A 597 -8.15 26.15 -6.21
C PRO A 597 -7.59 27.23 -5.28
N ALA A 598 -7.46 28.45 -5.79
CA ALA A 598 -7.01 29.58 -4.97
C ALA A 598 -7.98 29.88 -3.81
N VAL A 599 -9.26 29.59 -3.99
CA VAL A 599 -10.31 29.70 -2.98
C VAL A 599 -11.13 28.43 -3.02
N VAL A 600 -11.26 27.75 -1.89
CA VAL A 600 -12.13 26.58 -1.74
C VAL A 600 -13.56 27.07 -1.49
N PRO A 601 -14.56 26.70 -2.34
CA PRO A 601 -15.96 27.08 -2.13
C PRO A 601 -16.48 26.56 -0.78
N GLU A 602 -17.35 27.33 -0.13
CA GLU A 602 -18.02 26.88 1.12
C GLU A 602 -19.16 25.90 0.83
N GLU A 603 -19.76 25.98 -0.36
CA GLU A 603 -20.85 25.11 -0.78
C GLU A 603 -20.42 23.64 -0.76
N GLY A 604 -21.25 22.80 -0.12
CA GLY A 604 -20.98 21.37 0.05
C GLY A 604 -19.92 21.01 1.08
N ARG A 605 -19.16 21.98 1.59
CA ARG A 605 -18.13 21.77 2.60
C ARG A 605 -18.65 21.98 4.04
N PHE A 606 -19.75 22.70 4.17
CA PHE A 606 -20.32 23.10 5.43
C PHE A 606 -21.79 22.71 5.50
N GLU A 607 -22.13 21.75 6.36
CA GLU A 607 -23.51 21.38 6.64
C GLU A 607 -24.04 22.14 7.84
N LYS A 608 -25.23 22.74 7.67
CA LYS A 608 -25.91 23.51 8.69
C LYS A 608 -26.98 22.66 9.35
N GLY A 609 -26.79 22.36 10.62
CA GLY A 609 -27.81 21.69 11.42
C GLY A 609 -29.03 22.55 11.71
N PRO A 610 -30.12 22.00 12.27
CA PRO A 610 -31.36 22.71 12.56
C PRO A 610 -31.16 23.92 13.46
N ALA A 611 -30.19 23.92 14.36
CA ALA A 611 -29.88 24.98 15.29
C ALA A 611 -28.96 26.08 14.76
N TYR A 612 -28.47 25.98 13.51
CA TYR A 612 -27.47 26.89 12.97
C TYR A 612 -27.88 28.37 13.00
N ASN A 613 -29.15 28.65 12.71
CA ASN A 613 -29.72 30.01 12.73
C ASN A 613 -30.33 30.40 14.07
N VAL A 614 -30.26 29.54 15.09
CA VAL A 614 -30.70 29.90 16.43
C VAL A 614 -29.70 30.89 16.99
N VAL A 615 -30.10 32.14 17.16
CA VAL A 615 -29.30 33.14 17.86
C VAL A 615 -29.19 32.68 19.30
N LEU A 616 -28.15 31.99 19.63
CA LEU A 616 -27.77 31.76 21.02
C LEU A 616 -27.48 33.14 21.59
N GLY A 617 -28.24 33.58 22.60
CA GLY A 617 -27.90 34.75 23.42
C GLY A 617 -26.45 34.64 23.84
N ALA A 618 -25.83 35.70 24.39
CA ALA A 618 -24.42 35.74 24.73
C ALA A 618 -23.96 34.37 25.27
N VAL A 619 -23.29 33.61 24.41
CA VAL A 619 -22.83 32.25 24.75
C VAL A 619 -21.79 32.46 25.83
N ALA A 620 -22.05 31.98 27.02
CA ALA A 620 -21.04 31.90 28.07
C ALA A 620 -19.85 31.10 27.51
N ASP A 621 -18.66 31.52 27.87
CA ASP A 621 -17.49 30.65 27.64
C ASP A 621 -17.82 29.25 28.16
N PRO A 622 -17.28 28.18 27.54
CA PRO A 622 -17.44 26.82 28.06
C PRO A 622 -17.22 26.85 29.57
N ALA A 623 -18.11 26.22 30.32
CA ALA A 623 -17.99 26.21 31.76
C ALA A 623 -16.58 25.76 32.12
N ILE A 624 -16.02 26.32 33.18
CA ILE A 624 -14.65 26.00 33.63
C ILE A 624 -14.47 24.50 33.86
N ASP A 625 -15.56 23.78 33.95
CA ASP A 625 -15.66 22.34 34.17
C ASP A 625 -15.79 21.51 32.88
N ASP A 626 -15.99 22.16 31.74
CA ASP A 626 -16.12 21.47 30.44
C ASP A 626 -14.79 20.91 29.95
N TRP A 627 -14.89 19.88 29.07
CA TRP A 627 -13.77 19.28 28.36
C TRP A 627 -14.05 19.30 26.86
N PRO A 628 -14.07 20.49 26.23
CA PRO A 628 -14.68 20.71 24.90
C PRO A 628 -13.86 20.18 23.71
N ALA A 629 -12.64 19.73 23.93
CA ALA A 629 -11.74 19.25 22.88
C ALA A 629 -10.87 18.09 23.37
N PHE A 630 -10.22 17.40 22.43
CA PHE A 630 -9.22 16.37 22.75
C PHE A 630 -8.14 16.95 23.68
N ARG A 631 -7.94 16.31 24.85
CA ARG A 631 -7.02 16.76 25.89
C ARG A 631 -7.36 18.18 26.41
N HIS A 632 -8.63 18.44 26.57
CA HIS A 632 -9.24 19.60 27.24
C HIS A 632 -9.27 20.89 26.41
N ASP A 633 -8.13 21.44 26.03
CA ASP A 633 -8.01 22.76 25.44
C ASP A 633 -7.16 22.79 24.15
N SER A 634 -7.05 23.96 23.53
CA SER A 634 -6.23 24.14 22.33
C SER A 634 -4.74 23.92 22.57
N GLY A 635 -4.26 24.11 23.78
CA GLY A 635 -2.89 23.81 24.22
C GLY A 635 -2.66 22.33 24.47
N ARG A 636 -3.71 21.49 24.42
CA ARG A 636 -3.63 20.04 24.71
C ARG A 636 -3.09 19.75 26.12
N SER A 637 -3.44 20.58 27.11
CA SER A 637 -2.90 20.48 28.46
C SER A 637 -3.21 19.15 29.16
N GLY A 638 -4.37 18.57 28.85
CA GLY A 638 -4.83 17.33 29.48
C GLY A 638 -5.10 17.47 30.98
N THR A 639 -5.35 18.67 31.45
CA THR A 639 -5.58 19.01 32.86
C THR A 639 -6.91 19.71 33.07
N THR A 640 -7.47 19.60 34.26
CA THR A 640 -8.63 20.35 34.72
C THR A 640 -8.33 21.00 36.08
N SER A 641 -8.90 22.15 36.35
CA SER A 641 -8.87 22.78 37.67
C SER A 641 -9.93 22.23 38.63
N LYS A 642 -10.87 21.43 38.13
CA LYS A 642 -11.92 20.81 38.93
C LYS A 642 -11.36 19.68 39.78
N PRO A 643 -11.60 19.65 41.09
CA PRO A 643 -11.21 18.53 41.93
C PRO A 643 -11.91 17.23 41.52
N VAL A 644 -11.15 16.19 41.30
CA VAL A 644 -11.67 14.85 41.03
C VAL A 644 -11.63 14.04 42.33
N PRO A 645 -12.75 13.50 42.83
CA PRO A 645 -12.76 12.72 44.06
C PRO A 645 -11.95 11.43 43.92
N ALA A 646 -11.27 11.03 44.99
CA ALA A 646 -10.52 9.81 45.01
C ALA A 646 -11.39 8.53 44.89
N ASN A 647 -12.64 8.62 45.35
CA ASN A 647 -13.62 7.53 45.31
C ASN A 647 -14.70 7.84 44.26
N LEU A 648 -14.53 7.33 43.08
CA LEU A 648 -15.49 7.43 42.00
C LEU A 648 -16.55 6.31 42.09
N LYS A 649 -17.78 6.65 41.66
CA LYS A 649 -18.89 5.68 41.48
C LYS A 649 -19.40 5.82 40.07
N SER A 650 -19.77 4.68 39.46
CA SER A 650 -20.47 4.69 38.18
C SER A 650 -21.80 5.42 38.35
N LYS A 651 -22.11 6.40 37.50
CA LYS A 651 -23.36 7.16 37.45
C LYS A 651 -24.34 6.53 36.45
N TRP A 652 -23.85 6.16 35.29
CA TRP A 652 -24.57 5.46 34.23
C TRP A 652 -23.57 4.74 33.31
N GLU A 653 -24.08 3.85 32.49
CA GLU A 653 -23.33 3.08 31.49
C GLU A 653 -24.18 2.97 30.22
N VAL A 654 -23.56 3.21 29.06
CA VAL A 654 -24.20 3.10 27.73
C VAL A 654 -23.31 2.28 26.81
N ALA A 655 -23.87 1.22 26.23
CA ALA A 655 -23.19 0.36 25.27
C ALA A 655 -23.45 0.85 23.84
N LEU A 656 -22.51 1.59 23.26
CA LEU A 656 -22.60 2.08 21.87
C LEU A 656 -22.05 1.08 20.85
N GLY A 657 -21.26 0.10 21.30
CA GLY A 657 -20.61 -0.87 20.43
C GLY A 657 -19.45 -0.30 19.61
N GLY A 658 -18.79 -1.14 18.81
CA GLY A 658 -17.73 -0.73 17.89
C GLY A 658 -16.52 -0.03 18.51
N ARG A 659 -15.75 0.66 17.68
CA ARG A 659 -14.64 1.50 18.12
C ARG A 659 -15.13 2.93 18.32
N LEU A 660 -14.79 3.50 19.48
CA LEU A 660 -15.22 4.84 19.86
C LEU A 660 -14.03 5.81 19.87
N THR A 661 -14.27 7.06 19.52
CA THR A 661 -13.31 8.15 19.78
C THR A 661 -13.26 8.47 21.27
N PRO A 662 -12.20 9.13 21.77
CA PRO A 662 -12.26 9.76 23.08
C PRO A 662 -13.45 10.71 23.19
N PRO A 663 -14.15 10.74 24.34
CA PRO A 663 -15.26 11.67 24.53
C PRO A 663 -14.78 13.11 24.74
N VAL A 664 -15.65 14.06 24.41
CA VAL A 664 -15.55 15.46 24.85
C VAL A 664 -16.86 15.85 25.54
N ILE A 665 -16.78 16.77 26.47
CA ILE A 665 -17.93 17.19 27.33
C ILE A 665 -18.06 18.69 27.27
N ALA A 666 -19.24 19.16 26.90
CA ALA A 666 -19.54 20.58 26.88
C ALA A 666 -21.06 20.81 26.95
N ASN A 667 -21.45 21.84 27.64
CA ASN A 667 -22.86 22.28 27.74
C ASN A 667 -23.81 21.17 28.23
N GLY A 668 -23.37 20.30 29.16
CA GLY A 668 -24.18 19.22 29.73
C GLY A 668 -24.35 18.01 28.81
N LEU A 669 -23.59 17.93 27.73
CA LEU A 669 -23.61 16.81 26.79
C LEU A 669 -22.22 16.17 26.64
N VAL A 670 -22.22 14.86 26.51
CA VAL A 670 -21.03 14.05 26.13
C VAL A 670 -21.10 13.76 24.64
N TYR A 671 -20.08 14.16 23.91
CA TYR A 671 -19.99 13.92 22.48
C TYR A 671 -18.87 12.93 22.19
N LEU A 672 -19.16 11.92 21.37
CA LEU A 672 -18.18 10.94 20.87
C LEU A 672 -18.68 10.33 19.57
N ALA A 673 -17.76 9.81 18.78
CA ALA A 673 -18.12 9.14 17.54
C ALA A 673 -17.87 7.63 17.61
N GLN A 674 -18.80 6.87 17.03
CA GLN A 674 -18.57 5.50 16.65
C GLN A 674 -17.88 5.49 15.27
N ILE A 675 -16.61 5.12 15.28
CA ILE A 675 -15.69 5.29 14.15
C ILE A 675 -16.17 4.54 12.92
N ASP A 676 -16.52 3.26 13.11
CA ASP A 676 -16.79 2.34 12.01
C ASP A 676 -18.17 2.53 11.37
N THR A 677 -19.10 3.18 12.03
CA THR A 677 -20.43 3.52 11.50
C THR A 677 -20.57 5.00 11.16
N HIS A 678 -19.48 5.77 11.22
CA HIS A 678 -19.45 7.21 10.89
C HIS A 678 -20.50 8.03 11.63
N THR A 679 -20.81 7.67 12.88
CA THR A 679 -21.92 8.26 13.63
C THR A 679 -21.42 9.00 14.85
N LEU A 680 -21.76 10.28 14.95
CA LEU A 680 -21.56 11.13 16.11
C LEU A 680 -22.76 10.98 17.05
N PHE A 681 -22.49 10.84 18.35
CA PHE A 681 -23.48 10.77 19.42
C PHE A 681 -23.38 12.00 20.32
N ALA A 682 -24.52 12.52 20.73
CA ALA A 682 -24.67 13.46 21.82
C ALA A 682 -25.51 12.82 22.94
N ILE A 683 -24.91 12.68 24.10
CA ILE A 683 -25.47 11.94 25.25
C ILE A 683 -25.59 12.92 26.43
N ASP A 684 -26.71 12.92 27.10
CA ASP A 684 -26.93 13.73 28.29
C ASP A 684 -25.95 13.31 29.41
N GLU A 685 -25.21 14.27 29.94
CA GLU A 685 -24.17 14.04 30.95
C GLU A 685 -24.73 13.53 32.28
N GLU A 686 -25.95 13.92 32.64
CA GLU A 686 -26.56 13.52 33.90
C GLU A 686 -27.21 12.14 33.86
N THR A 687 -27.83 11.80 32.73
CA THR A 687 -28.69 10.61 32.65
C THR A 687 -28.11 9.50 31.77
N GLY A 688 -27.10 9.76 30.94
CA GLY A 688 -26.60 8.83 29.93
C GLY A 688 -27.58 8.59 28.77
N LYS A 689 -28.63 9.37 28.63
CA LYS A 689 -29.59 9.21 27.53
C LYS A 689 -29.10 9.89 26.27
N GLU A 690 -29.24 9.17 25.13
CA GLU A 690 -29.02 9.75 23.83
C GLU A 690 -29.97 10.90 23.57
N GLN A 691 -29.43 12.07 23.22
CA GLN A 691 -30.17 13.26 22.83
C GLN A 691 -30.35 13.31 21.32
N TRP A 692 -29.31 13.06 20.59
CA TRP A 692 -29.33 12.97 19.13
C TRP A 692 -28.10 12.21 18.58
N THR A 693 -28.22 11.75 17.36
CA THR A 693 -27.12 11.18 16.57
C THR A 693 -27.03 11.86 15.22
N TYR A 694 -25.84 11.87 14.64
CA TYR A 694 -25.61 12.39 13.31
C TYR A 694 -24.64 11.49 12.54
N THR A 695 -25.08 10.98 11.39
CA THR A 695 -24.29 10.09 10.55
C THR A 695 -23.80 10.84 9.32
N ILE A 696 -22.50 10.70 8.99
CA ILE A 696 -21.86 11.36 7.85
C ILE A 696 -21.36 10.32 6.83
N GLY A 697 -21.02 10.76 5.62
CA GLY A 697 -20.56 9.90 4.54
C GLY A 697 -19.13 9.38 4.70
N GLY A 698 -18.33 10.02 5.55
CA GLY A 698 -16.95 9.65 5.81
C GLY A 698 -16.72 9.17 7.23
N ARG A 699 -15.60 8.51 7.45
CA ARG A 699 -15.18 7.97 8.73
C ARG A 699 -14.78 9.08 9.72
N ILE A 700 -15.17 8.95 10.98
CA ILE A 700 -14.85 9.91 12.06
C ILE A 700 -13.77 9.30 12.96
N ASP A 701 -12.51 9.63 12.70
CA ASP A 701 -11.36 9.07 13.44
C ASP A 701 -10.88 9.96 14.61
N SER A 702 -11.30 11.20 14.66
CA SER A 702 -10.93 12.17 15.69
C SER A 702 -12.10 12.44 16.66
N PRO A 703 -11.80 12.70 17.94
CA PRO A 703 -12.83 13.20 18.84
C PRO A 703 -13.40 14.54 18.34
N PRO A 704 -14.68 14.83 18.61
CA PRO A 704 -15.28 16.11 18.29
C PRO A 704 -14.56 17.27 18.99
N THR A 705 -14.74 18.46 18.47
CA THR A 705 -14.38 19.71 19.17
C THR A 705 -15.63 20.59 19.23
N VAL A 706 -16.04 20.94 20.43
CA VAL A 706 -17.15 21.87 20.65
C VAL A 706 -16.58 23.28 20.70
N HIS A 707 -17.12 24.13 19.85
CA HIS A 707 -16.80 25.56 19.79
C HIS A 707 -18.09 26.36 19.69
N ARG A 708 -18.07 27.60 20.13
CA ARG A 708 -19.23 28.50 20.21
C ARG A 708 -20.07 28.56 18.94
#